data_1a27bead6855b12c0dc4f009ca5c22e0
#
_entry.id   1a27bead6855b12c0dc4f009ca5c22e0
#
_cell.length_a   1.000
_cell.length_b   1.000
_cell.length_c   1.000
_cell.angle_alpha   90.00
_cell.angle_beta   90.00
_cell.angle_gamma   90.00
#
_symmetry.space_group_name_H-M   'P 1'
#
loop_
_entity.id
_entity.type
_entity.pdbx_description
1 polymer ?
#
loop_
_entity_poly.entity_id
_entity_poly.type
_entity_poly.pdbx_seq_one_letter_code
_entity_poly.pdbx_strand_id
1 'polypeptide(L)'
;MEMSFIDYIKKELQSSYIIGVYHKDNSYFDDLRGAAGERIEDFDGKPIEQKVYVSNDNLIDGEYYQFDWGVEGSSIYDYHYTCLGNINSIDKRRMLEVRLHEKMEQRGTNRKDANQNQEMINREVTGAPHTYIYELLQNSNDYPQKDTNGNYIPVSVKFILTEHYLFLVHSGAPFNLRNIAAICTVNDGEKRENIETIGYKGMGFKSVFVNNDYVYLNSGGWSLRFDDKYINPEGSYKRNWQYMPIYTEMSDLDNEIIAVLNSISNDMNVFFALRHVRDAKENIPNLEKVFSDDKILVFIPHVYHVEVIVNNNIKKIDKDRDKWIVQDYTIQVDDEYKQILKDEMLKGNKIPEKFQKITNITISFAVTKEGEKIVPLKDTKIYNYLPTEQPLYVPFLLNADFVPDASRKGLPDLEWNKKIMFDAGGKFAIWWASLMDTESKFDLSSVFDLLPDMTGGDIFRNKFIEGFKQKIETIKCIPVVRDGIYKLEQLSNIIYDTTGMMDANNQVMADEDFYNISKYSKCLAHSEIRNHPRFIEIQRIFATDDNTFGFDNIISIITECKDEFHKWVKDINNNISFFKFLFAKEKITSVISTVSDFFLAESGELCSPEKLYFNIDEYLVDIGMFEDLLPRMNIKVRDTLKKEFKSIDGKFKHFNPVDIAKNIVEDFEKSDYASRINDLKKSVNFIHFLAVAREGSLTYDGDLPKEYPFYDENGKICKDVNLLFRKDKFGEDLKKRVWMNSEWITFIHSDYFNKDTEDVYKFLENRNIPVITPRI
;
A
#
# COMPACT_ATOMS: atom_id res chain seq x y z
N MET A 1 57.54 -7.05 -22.02
CA MET A 1 58.31 -5.81 -22.12
C MET A 1 57.62 -4.84 -21.16
N GLU A 2 58.21 -4.59 -20.01
CA GLU A 2 57.60 -3.62 -19.07
C GLU A 2 57.64 -2.25 -19.77
N MET A 3 56.46 -1.64 -19.91
CA MET A 3 56.32 -0.28 -20.41
C MET A 3 57.05 0.66 -19.48
N SER A 4 57.91 1.55 -20.00
CA SER A 4 58.55 2.52 -19.14
C SER A 4 57.49 3.43 -18.50
N PHE A 5 57.77 3.98 -17.32
CA PHE A 5 56.90 4.94 -16.65
C PHE A 5 56.54 6.11 -17.58
N ILE A 6 57.50 6.60 -18.35
CA ILE A 6 57.27 7.68 -19.31
C ILE A 6 56.31 7.24 -20.47
N ASP A 7 56.44 6.02 -20.93
CA ASP A 7 55.55 5.48 -21.99
C ASP A 7 54.14 5.25 -21.43
N TYR A 8 54.03 4.87 -20.14
CA TYR A 8 52.76 4.77 -19.43
C TYR A 8 52.10 6.13 -19.33
N ILE A 9 52.78 7.16 -18.84
CA ILE A 9 52.25 8.52 -18.73
C ILE A 9 51.84 9.07 -20.11
N LYS A 10 52.65 8.90 -21.13
CA LYS A 10 52.34 9.33 -22.50
C LYS A 10 51.07 8.65 -23.04
N LYS A 11 50.90 7.38 -22.74
CA LYS A 11 49.77 6.60 -23.16
C LYS A 11 48.48 6.93 -22.43
N GLU A 12 48.54 7.00 -21.08
CA GLU A 12 47.32 7.09 -20.24
C GLU A 12 46.89 8.57 -20.01
N LEU A 13 47.85 9.49 -19.85
CA LEU A 13 47.50 10.91 -19.65
C LEU A 13 47.40 11.71 -20.93
N GLN A 14 47.89 11.20 -22.05
CA GLN A 14 47.87 11.89 -23.34
C GLN A 14 48.39 13.35 -23.27
N SER A 15 49.21 13.64 -22.29
CA SER A 15 49.74 14.96 -21.98
C SER A 15 51.26 14.94 -22.04
N SER A 16 51.87 15.98 -22.58
CA SER A 16 53.32 16.16 -22.64
C SER A 16 53.85 16.88 -21.41
N TYR A 17 52.99 17.33 -20.48
CA TYR A 17 53.39 18.13 -19.32
C TYR A 17 53.13 17.35 -18.03
N ILE A 18 54.14 17.34 -17.14
CA ILE A 18 54.08 16.74 -15.81
C ILE A 18 54.52 17.81 -14.80
N ILE A 19 53.91 17.75 -13.62
CA ILE A 19 54.27 18.56 -12.45
C ILE A 19 54.85 17.63 -11.41
N GLY A 20 55.93 18.03 -10.76
CA GLY A 20 56.52 17.33 -9.61
C GLY A 20 57.22 18.27 -8.67
N VAL A 21 57.38 17.88 -7.41
CA VAL A 21 58.14 18.61 -6.42
C VAL A 21 59.64 18.22 -6.54
N TYR A 22 60.49 19.19 -6.65
CA TYR A 22 61.94 18.97 -6.76
C TYR A 22 62.60 18.78 -5.39
N HIS A 23 63.44 17.76 -5.29
CA HIS A 23 64.28 17.47 -4.14
C HIS A 23 65.74 17.56 -4.53
N LYS A 24 66.43 18.52 -3.94
CA LYS A 24 67.83 18.79 -4.24
C LYS A 24 68.76 17.69 -3.76
N ASP A 25 68.43 17.03 -2.63
CA ASP A 25 69.18 15.91 -2.08
C ASP A 25 69.10 14.68 -2.91
N ASN A 26 69.68 14.54 -4.03
CA ASN A 26 69.70 13.50 -5.03
C ASN A 26 69.11 13.93 -6.39
N SER A 27 68.76 15.20 -6.56
CA SER A 27 68.31 15.81 -7.81
C SER A 27 67.18 15.00 -8.51
N TYR A 28 66.03 14.91 -7.85
CA TYR A 28 64.84 14.19 -8.37
C TYR A 28 63.55 14.95 -8.17
N PHE A 29 62.53 14.62 -8.97
CA PHE A 29 61.15 14.98 -8.73
C PHE A 29 60.36 13.80 -8.18
N ASP A 30 59.48 14.05 -7.21
CA ASP A 30 58.38 13.13 -6.81
C ASP A 30 57.05 13.87 -6.71
N ASP A 31 56.05 13.26 -6.09
CA ASP A 31 54.66 13.77 -6.04
C ASP A 31 54.19 14.19 -7.46
N LEU A 32 54.41 13.31 -8.42
CA LEU A 32 54.15 13.59 -9.82
C LEU A 32 52.65 13.79 -10.09
N ARG A 33 52.36 14.85 -10.85
CA ARG A 33 51.01 15.27 -11.13
C ARG A 33 50.89 15.62 -12.63
N GLY A 34 49.66 15.54 -13.13
CA GLY A 34 49.32 16.05 -14.46
C GLY A 34 49.26 17.58 -14.51
N ALA A 35 49.10 18.15 -15.70
CA ALA A 35 49.14 19.60 -15.93
C ALA A 35 48.09 20.40 -15.20
N ALA A 36 46.95 19.81 -14.78
CA ALA A 36 45.92 20.43 -13.94
C ALA A 36 46.12 20.12 -12.43
N GLY A 37 47.26 19.50 -12.07
CA GLY A 37 47.57 19.18 -10.68
C GLY A 37 47.00 17.91 -10.12
N GLU A 38 46.35 17.09 -10.96
CA GLU A 38 45.87 15.77 -10.61
C GLU A 38 47.02 14.81 -10.28
N ARG A 39 46.91 13.96 -9.26
CA ARG A 39 47.90 12.92 -9.01
C ARG A 39 47.90 11.89 -10.13
N ILE A 40 49.08 11.42 -10.52
CA ILE A 40 49.23 10.33 -11.46
C ILE A 40 49.03 9.04 -10.67
N GLU A 41 48.06 8.23 -11.10
CA GLU A 41 47.70 6.97 -10.46
C GLU A 41 48.00 5.78 -11.40
N ASP A 42 48.29 4.61 -10.79
CA ASP A 42 48.42 3.37 -11.53
C ASP A 42 47.04 2.78 -11.94
N PHE A 43 47.05 1.61 -12.58
CA PHE A 43 45.80 0.94 -13.00
C PHE A 43 44.87 0.54 -11.84
N ASP A 44 45.40 0.50 -10.62
CA ASP A 44 44.62 0.17 -9.40
C ASP A 44 44.18 1.44 -8.64
N GLY A 45 44.37 2.63 -9.21
CA GLY A 45 43.99 3.90 -8.60
C GLY A 45 44.92 4.33 -7.45
N LYS A 46 46.13 3.79 -7.38
CA LYS A 46 47.11 4.18 -6.37
C LYS A 46 48.04 5.24 -6.95
N PRO A 47 48.39 6.27 -6.15
CA PRO A 47 49.37 7.26 -6.57
C PRO A 47 50.68 6.60 -6.98
N ILE A 48 51.24 7.00 -8.12
CA ILE A 48 52.53 6.52 -8.59
C ILE A 48 53.59 7.23 -7.76
N GLU A 49 54.28 6.48 -6.92
CA GLU A 49 55.40 6.96 -6.08
C GLU A 49 56.76 6.79 -6.81
N GLN A 50 56.83 7.26 -8.03
CA GLN A 50 58.08 7.15 -8.81
C GLN A 50 58.86 8.46 -8.75
N LYS A 51 60.19 8.35 -8.66
CA LYS A 51 61.12 9.47 -8.69
C LYS A 51 61.68 9.66 -10.09
N VAL A 52 61.64 10.91 -10.57
CA VAL A 52 62.24 11.27 -11.84
C VAL A 52 63.55 12.03 -11.55
N TYR A 53 64.66 11.38 -11.83
CA TYR A 53 65.99 11.98 -11.59
C TYR A 53 66.37 12.91 -12.73
N VAL A 54 66.91 14.06 -12.37
CA VAL A 54 67.33 15.14 -13.30
C VAL A 54 68.70 15.64 -12.99
N SER A 55 69.41 16.15 -13.98
CA SER A 55 70.71 16.76 -13.82
C SER A 55 70.60 18.26 -14.03
N ASN A 56 70.05 18.97 -13.04
CA ASN A 56 69.91 20.43 -13.09
C ASN A 56 70.08 21.04 -11.71
N ASP A 57 71.17 21.76 -11.48
CA ASP A 57 71.54 22.36 -10.18
C ASP A 57 70.86 23.73 -9.89
N ASN A 58 70.07 24.24 -10.82
CA ASN A 58 69.40 25.54 -10.71
C ASN A 58 67.99 25.51 -10.17
N LEU A 59 67.49 24.31 -9.83
CA LEU A 59 66.13 24.16 -9.30
C LEU A 59 66.10 24.38 -7.79
N ILE A 60 64.98 24.90 -7.28
CA ILE A 60 64.80 25.24 -5.87
C ILE A 60 64.17 24.04 -5.16
N ASP A 61 64.78 23.58 -4.08
CA ASP A 61 64.34 22.46 -3.28
C ASP A 61 62.91 22.71 -2.68
N GLY A 62 62.01 21.72 -2.75
CA GLY A 62 60.67 21.80 -2.23
C GLY A 62 59.65 22.54 -3.10
N GLU A 63 60.07 23.11 -4.23
CA GLU A 63 59.17 23.77 -5.15
C GLU A 63 58.69 22.82 -6.25
N TYR A 64 57.45 23.06 -6.73
CA TYR A 64 56.87 22.34 -7.85
C TYR A 64 57.31 22.93 -9.16
N TYR A 65 57.67 22.05 -10.04
CA TYR A 65 58.04 22.40 -11.42
C TYR A 65 57.15 21.64 -12.39
N GLN A 66 56.72 22.36 -13.43
CA GLN A 66 56.22 21.73 -14.63
C GLN A 66 57.44 21.43 -15.50
N PHE A 67 57.49 20.21 -16.03
CA PHE A 67 58.47 19.82 -17.02
C PHE A 67 57.82 19.16 -18.20
N ASP A 68 58.34 19.43 -19.38
CA ASP A 68 57.98 18.78 -20.63
C ASP A 68 59.20 18.03 -21.19
N TRP A 69 58.96 17.10 -22.06
CA TRP A 69 59.97 16.39 -22.77
C TRP A 69 59.85 16.66 -24.27
N GLY A 70 60.91 17.13 -24.89
CA GLY A 70 61.07 17.19 -26.31
C GLY A 70 61.44 15.80 -26.84
N VAL A 71 60.83 15.35 -27.91
CA VAL A 71 61.23 14.11 -28.61
C VAL A 71 61.91 14.46 -29.90
N GLU A 72 63.24 14.38 -29.93
CA GLU A 72 64.01 14.23 -31.15
C GLU A 72 64.67 12.85 -31.13
N GLY A 73 64.15 11.93 -31.96
CA GLY A 73 64.67 10.58 -32.05
C GLY A 73 64.33 9.67 -30.86
N SER A 74 65.10 8.61 -30.66
CA SER A 74 64.88 7.61 -29.60
C SER A 74 65.43 8.00 -28.23
N SER A 75 65.83 9.23 -28.04
CA SER A 75 66.44 9.72 -26.76
C SER A 75 65.70 10.94 -26.26
N ILE A 76 65.32 10.92 -24.97
CA ILE A 76 64.74 12.05 -24.26
C ILE A 76 65.85 12.96 -23.83
N TYR A 77 66.04 14.11 -24.48
CA TYR A 77 66.99 15.13 -24.12
C TYR A 77 66.27 16.47 -24.01
N ASP A 78 66.69 17.28 -23.03
CA ASP A 78 66.26 18.63 -22.69
C ASP A 78 64.84 18.75 -22.15
N TYR A 79 64.77 18.68 -20.82
CA TYR A 79 63.58 19.08 -20.07
C TYR A 79 63.53 20.61 -19.93
N HIS A 80 62.44 21.21 -20.33
CA HIS A 80 62.13 22.58 -19.98
C HIS A 80 61.40 22.62 -18.64
N TYR A 81 61.90 23.34 -17.66
CA TYR A 81 61.35 23.46 -16.32
C TYR A 81 60.72 24.81 -16.12
N THR A 82 59.46 24.84 -15.71
CA THR A 82 58.74 26.04 -15.30
C THR A 82 58.43 25.94 -13.83
N CYS A 83 58.96 26.83 -12.99
CA CYS A 83 58.68 26.87 -11.56
C CYS A 83 57.22 27.26 -11.31
N LEU A 84 56.52 26.46 -10.52
CA LEU A 84 55.14 26.70 -10.12
C LEU A 84 54.99 27.13 -8.64
N GLY A 85 56.09 27.08 -7.88
CA GLY A 85 56.10 27.39 -6.45
C GLY A 85 55.70 26.22 -5.55
N ASN A 86 55.37 26.51 -4.26
CA ASN A 86 54.93 25.51 -3.29
C ASN A 86 53.57 25.01 -3.61
N ILE A 87 53.23 23.72 -3.28
CA ILE A 87 51.94 23.10 -3.55
C ILE A 87 50.76 23.89 -2.96
N ASN A 88 50.95 24.52 -1.81
CA ASN A 88 49.92 25.34 -1.17
C ASN A 88 49.76 26.73 -1.82
N SER A 89 50.74 27.15 -2.64
CA SER A 89 50.78 28.41 -3.40
C SER A 89 50.81 28.18 -4.91
N ILE A 90 50.52 26.96 -5.39
CA ILE A 90 50.42 26.70 -6.82
C ILE A 90 49.51 27.75 -7.42
N ASP A 91 49.97 28.50 -8.39
CA ASP A 91 49.21 29.51 -9.09
C ASP A 91 48.15 28.82 -10.00
N LYS A 92 46.96 28.75 -9.48
CA LYS A 92 45.80 28.16 -10.18
C LYS A 92 45.58 28.77 -11.57
N ARG A 93 45.91 30.06 -11.69
CA ARG A 93 45.90 30.74 -12.99
C ARG A 93 46.87 30.07 -13.95
N ARG A 94 48.11 29.85 -13.49
CA ARG A 94 49.14 29.25 -14.34
C ARG A 94 48.78 27.85 -14.79
N MET A 95 48.21 27.04 -13.90
CA MET A 95 47.75 25.69 -14.24
C MET A 95 46.66 25.72 -15.34
N LEU A 96 45.68 26.62 -15.23
CA LEU A 96 44.64 26.74 -16.24
C LEU A 96 45.19 27.27 -17.57
N GLU A 97 46.11 28.21 -17.55
CA GLU A 97 46.79 28.73 -18.76
C GLU A 97 47.58 27.61 -19.50
N VAL A 98 48.29 26.80 -18.73
CA VAL A 98 49.02 25.65 -19.27
C VAL A 98 48.05 24.64 -19.89
N ARG A 99 46.98 24.32 -19.17
CA ARG A 99 45.97 23.39 -19.64
C ARG A 99 45.26 23.89 -20.91
N LEU A 100 44.96 25.18 -20.97
CA LEU A 100 44.39 25.81 -22.17
C LEU A 100 45.34 25.70 -23.34
N HIS A 101 46.62 26.02 -23.12
CA HIS A 101 47.67 25.94 -24.16
C HIS A 101 47.84 24.53 -24.71
N GLU A 102 47.91 23.52 -23.83
CA GLU A 102 47.96 22.10 -24.19
C GLU A 102 46.77 21.72 -25.06
N LYS A 103 45.57 22.08 -24.66
CA LYS A 103 44.33 21.78 -25.44
C LYS A 103 44.29 22.51 -26.79
N MET A 104 44.86 23.72 -26.86
CA MET A 104 44.96 24.46 -28.13
C MET A 104 45.92 23.80 -29.13
N GLU A 105 46.98 23.17 -28.63
CA GLU A 105 47.96 22.49 -29.46
C GLU A 105 47.60 21.07 -29.86
N GLN A 106 46.65 20.42 -29.16
CA GLN A 106 46.22 19.05 -29.46
C GLN A 106 45.71 18.93 -30.91
N ARG A 107 46.38 18.08 -31.70
CA ARG A 107 46.01 17.75 -33.07
C ARG A 107 45.79 16.23 -33.20
N GLY A 108 44.82 15.77 -33.98
CA GLY A 108 44.71 14.36 -34.37
C GLY A 108 43.60 13.56 -33.66
N THR A 109 43.92 12.35 -33.19
CA THR A 109 42.93 11.34 -32.73
C THR A 109 42.09 11.82 -31.57
N ASN A 110 42.67 12.47 -30.56
CA ASN A 110 41.98 12.97 -29.38
C ASN A 110 40.88 13.98 -29.72
N ARG A 111 41.01 14.68 -30.84
CA ARG A 111 39.99 15.58 -31.33
C ARG A 111 38.81 14.86 -31.97
N LYS A 112 39.03 13.74 -32.67
CA LYS A 112 37.94 12.92 -33.21
C LYS A 112 37.10 12.36 -32.06
N ASP A 113 37.72 11.85 -31.02
CA ASP A 113 37.05 11.27 -29.87
C ASP A 113 36.22 12.32 -29.10
N ALA A 114 36.79 13.53 -28.90
CA ALA A 114 36.05 14.65 -28.28
C ALA A 114 34.84 15.06 -29.13
N ASN A 115 34.97 15.10 -30.48
CA ASN A 115 33.86 15.42 -31.36
C ASN A 115 32.79 14.32 -31.35
N GLN A 116 33.15 13.05 -31.38
CA GLN A 116 32.22 11.92 -31.32
C GLN A 116 31.45 11.91 -30.00
N ASN A 117 32.12 12.14 -28.89
CA ASN A 117 31.49 12.24 -27.57
C ASN A 117 30.51 13.42 -27.52
N GLN A 118 30.93 14.59 -28.02
CA GLN A 118 30.03 15.76 -28.03
C GLN A 118 28.81 15.55 -28.94
N GLU A 119 28.98 14.91 -30.09
CA GLU A 119 27.84 14.54 -30.94
C GLU A 119 26.90 13.56 -30.26
N MET A 120 27.42 12.58 -29.51
CA MET A 120 26.62 11.64 -28.74
C MET A 120 25.85 12.35 -27.63
N ILE A 121 26.51 13.21 -26.86
CA ILE A 121 25.86 14.03 -25.83
C ILE A 121 24.79 14.93 -26.44
N ASN A 122 25.07 15.59 -27.56
CA ASN A 122 24.12 16.44 -28.26
C ASN A 122 22.86 15.68 -28.67
N ARG A 123 22.99 14.46 -29.21
CA ARG A 123 21.85 13.62 -29.60
C ARG A 123 20.99 13.23 -28.39
N GLU A 124 21.64 12.84 -27.29
CA GLU A 124 20.96 12.46 -26.05
C GLU A 124 20.18 13.65 -25.43
N VAL A 125 20.81 14.82 -25.32
CA VAL A 125 20.22 16.03 -24.71
C VAL A 125 19.16 16.66 -25.59
N THR A 126 19.30 16.64 -26.92
CA THR A 126 18.30 17.19 -27.83
C THR A 126 16.93 16.53 -27.64
N GLY A 127 16.91 15.25 -27.26
CA GLY A 127 15.69 14.52 -26.96
C GLY A 127 15.06 14.82 -25.58
N ALA A 128 15.81 15.44 -24.67
CA ALA A 128 15.36 15.76 -23.30
C ALA A 128 16.11 17.00 -22.75
N PRO A 129 15.72 18.23 -23.17
CA PRO A 129 16.47 19.45 -22.88
C PRO A 129 16.65 19.74 -21.37
N HIS A 130 15.77 19.23 -20.51
CA HIS A 130 15.82 19.42 -19.06
C HIS A 130 16.83 18.50 -18.34
N THR A 131 17.40 17.50 -19.04
CA THR A 131 18.29 16.49 -18.44
C THR A 131 19.52 17.11 -17.77
N TYR A 132 20.07 18.21 -18.32
CA TYR A 132 21.23 18.87 -17.71
C TYR A 132 20.93 19.44 -16.30
N ILE A 133 19.66 19.84 -16.00
CA ILE A 133 19.27 20.29 -14.66
C ILE A 133 19.30 19.13 -13.68
N TYR A 134 18.84 17.94 -14.08
CA TYR A 134 18.98 16.72 -13.27
C TYR A 134 20.45 16.39 -13.00
N GLU A 135 21.30 16.50 -14.01
CA GLU A 135 22.74 16.24 -13.87
C GLU A 135 23.41 17.25 -12.91
N LEU A 136 23.04 18.53 -12.99
CA LEU A 136 23.51 19.55 -12.09
C LEU A 136 23.07 19.27 -10.64
N LEU A 137 21.80 18.92 -10.43
CA LEU A 137 21.28 18.55 -9.12
C LEU A 137 21.97 17.30 -8.56
N GLN A 138 22.18 16.31 -9.43
CA GLN A 138 22.89 15.08 -9.08
C GLN A 138 24.36 15.34 -8.72
N ASN A 139 25.03 16.22 -9.46
CA ASN A 139 26.41 16.62 -9.12
C ASN A 139 26.49 17.33 -7.77
N SER A 140 25.52 18.19 -7.44
CA SER A 140 25.44 18.83 -6.13
C SER A 140 25.24 17.81 -5.00
N ASN A 141 24.53 16.71 -5.26
CA ASN A 141 24.33 15.62 -4.31
C ASN A 141 25.59 14.75 -4.11
N ASP A 142 26.33 14.47 -5.18
CA ASP A 142 27.43 13.49 -5.17
C ASP A 142 28.66 13.94 -4.37
N TYR A 143 28.77 15.24 -4.09
CA TYR A 143 29.89 15.82 -3.36
C TYR A 143 29.43 16.63 -2.13
N PRO A 144 28.79 15.99 -1.12
CA PRO A 144 28.45 16.65 0.11
C PRO A 144 29.69 16.92 0.95
N GLN A 145 29.67 17.96 1.78
CA GLN A 145 30.70 18.15 2.80
C GLN A 145 30.50 17.15 3.95
N LYS A 146 31.58 16.92 4.72
CA LYS A 146 31.53 16.16 5.97
C LYS A 146 31.86 17.08 7.16
N ASP A 147 31.17 16.86 8.26
CA ASP A 147 31.50 17.52 9.51
C ASP A 147 32.78 16.92 10.16
N THR A 148 33.20 17.47 11.28
CA THR A 148 34.38 17.00 12.03
C THR A 148 34.25 15.56 12.56
N ASN A 149 33.03 15.02 12.61
CA ASN A 149 32.73 13.65 13.03
C ASN A 149 32.62 12.68 11.84
N GLY A 150 32.75 13.18 10.60
CA GLY A 150 32.64 12.40 9.37
C GLY A 150 31.23 12.26 8.85
N ASN A 151 30.22 12.91 9.46
CA ASN A 151 28.82 12.87 8.97
C ASN A 151 28.66 13.83 7.80
N TYR A 152 27.81 13.43 6.85
CA TYR A 152 27.48 14.29 5.72
C TYR A 152 26.61 15.48 6.13
N ILE A 153 27.02 16.66 5.68
CA ILE A 153 26.27 17.91 5.89
C ILE A 153 25.20 18.02 4.79
N PRO A 154 23.93 18.33 5.14
CA PRO A 154 22.89 18.56 4.16
C PRO A 154 23.26 19.64 3.13
N VAL A 155 23.03 19.34 1.84
CA VAL A 155 23.34 20.25 0.75
C VAL A 155 22.10 21.10 0.41
N SER A 156 22.33 22.42 0.33
CA SER A 156 21.37 23.39 -0.20
C SER A 156 21.75 23.77 -1.62
N VAL A 157 20.77 23.85 -2.51
CA VAL A 157 20.95 24.17 -3.94
C VAL A 157 20.05 25.32 -4.32
N LYS A 158 20.57 26.28 -5.12
CA LYS A 158 19.79 27.38 -5.67
C LYS A 158 19.95 27.43 -7.19
N PHE A 159 18.84 27.51 -7.88
CA PHE A 159 18.77 27.85 -9.30
C PHE A 159 18.21 29.29 -9.41
N ILE A 160 18.98 30.19 -10.00
CA ILE A 160 18.58 31.61 -10.14
C ILE A 160 18.59 31.95 -11.63
N LEU A 161 17.44 32.27 -12.17
CA LEU A 161 17.32 32.75 -13.57
C LEU A 161 17.26 34.24 -13.58
N THR A 162 18.18 34.86 -14.30
CA THR A 162 18.23 36.31 -14.55
C THR A 162 17.99 36.59 -16.04
N GLU A 163 18.30 37.80 -16.50
CA GLU A 163 18.06 38.17 -17.88
C GLU A 163 18.90 37.41 -18.90
N HIS A 164 20.19 37.14 -18.54
CA HIS A 164 21.13 36.52 -19.49
C HIS A 164 21.65 35.18 -19.02
N TYR A 165 21.54 34.82 -17.70
CA TYR A 165 22.16 33.66 -17.10
C TYR A 165 21.19 32.82 -16.31
N LEU A 166 21.44 31.50 -16.31
CA LEU A 166 21.00 30.58 -15.29
C LEU A 166 22.17 30.32 -14.33
N PHE A 167 22.00 30.62 -13.07
CA PHE A 167 22.95 30.30 -12.03
C PHE A 167 22.58 29.03 -11.32
N LEU A 168 23.59 28.20 -10.99
CA LEU A 168 23.52 27.13 -10.03
C LEU A 168 24.49 27.45 -8.89
N VAL A 169 23.97 27.43 -7.67
CA VAL A 169 24.77 27.66 -6.46
C VAL A 169 24.46 26.57 -5.45
N HIS A 170 25.48 25.97 -4.84
CA HIS A 170 25.24 24.94 -3.82
C HIS A 170 26.30 24.88 -2.73
N SER A 171 25.89 24.37 -1.53
CA SER A 171 26.73 24.26 -0.35
C SER A 171 27.55 22.95 -0.26
N GLY A 172 27.61 22.17 -1.33
CA GLY A 172 28.43 20.96 -1.39
C GLY A 172 29.94 21.24 -1.23
N ALA A 173 30.74 20.20 -1.31
CA ALA A 173 32.20 20.34 -1.21
C ALA A 173 32.75 21.23 -2.34
N PRO A 174 33.72 22.12 -2.04
CA PRO A 174 34.36 22.93 -3.06
C PRO A 174 35.18 22.08 -4.02
N PHE A 175 35.31 22.55 -5.24
CA PHE A 175 36.12 21.90 -6.27
C PHE A 175 37.59 21.84 -5.87
N ASN A 176 38.17 20.67 -6.01
CA ASN A 176 39.60 20.44 -5.87
C ASN A 176 40.30 20.29 -7.25
N LEU A 177 41.63 20.10 -7.25
CA LEU A 177 42.41 19.90 -8.47
C LEU A 177 41.90 18.77 -9.36
N ARG A 178 41.53 17.64 -8.75
CA ARG A 178 41.02 16.46 -9.47
C ARG A 178 39.68 16.74 -10.15
N ASN A 179 38.78 17.45 -9.48
CA ASN A 179 37.52 17.86 -10.07
C ASN A 179 37.71 18.78 -11.28
N ILE A 180 38.67 19.72 -11.20
CA ILE A 180 39.01 20.62 -12.33
C ILE A 180 39.61 19.81 -13.47
N ALA A 181 40.52 18.88 -13.21
CA ALA A 181 41.07 18.01 -14.22
C ALA A 181 39.95 17.21 -14.94
N ALA A 182 39.04 16.60 -14.18
CA ALA A 182 37.94 15.81 -14.70
C ALA A 182 37.01 16.62 -15.63
N ILE A 183 36.67 17.88 -15.30
CA ILE A 183 35.84 18.71 -16.17
C ILE A 183 36.58 19.21 -17.43
N CYS A 184 37.89 19.15 -17.44
CA CYS A 184 38.74 19.57 -18.57
C CYS A 184 39.18 18.41 -19.49
N THR A 185 38.79 17.16 -19.18
CA THR A 185 39.18 15.97 -19.98
C THR A 185 38.00 15.34 -20.70
N VAL A 186 38.33 14.52 -21.71
CA VAL A 186 37.37 13.71 -22.44
C VAL A 186 37.33 12.34 -21.75
N ASN A 187 36.16 11.91 -21.29
CA ASN A 187 35.97 10.58 -20.71
C ASN A 187 36.67 10.26 -19.38
N ASP A 188 37.30 11.24 -18.76
CA ASP A 188 37.94 11.04 -17.46
C ASP A 188 37.00 11.49 -16.36
N GLY A 189 36.14 10.60 -15.91
CA GLY A 189 35.18 10.85 -14.84
C GLY A 189 35.59 10.04 -13.61
N GLU A 190 36.06 10.70 -12.55
CA GLU A 190 36.27 10.13 -11.21
C GLU A 190 35.09 9.25 -10.73
N LYS A 191 33.89 9.53 -11.26
CA LYS A 191 32.62 8.84 -10.93
C LYS A 191 32.50 7.46 -11.55
N ARG A 192 33.33 7.08 -12.53
CA ARG A 192 33.22 5.76 -13.17
C ARG A 192 33.50 4.62 -12.21
N GLU A 193 34.34 4.86 -11.22
CA GLU A 193 34.80 3.88 -10.25
C GLU A 193 34.19 4.07 -8.86
N ASN A 194 33.64 5.25 -8.57
CA ASN A 194 33.06 5.53 -7.27
C ASN A 194 31.62 4.98 -7.19
N ILE A 195 31.45 3.91 -6.40
CA ILE A 195 30.17 3.21 -6.18
C ILE A 195 29.20 4.09 -5.38
N GLU A 196 29.68 5.03 -4.56
CA GLU A 196 28.86 5.88 -3.70
C GLU A 196 28.16 7.03 -4.46
N THR A 197 28.63 7.38 -5.67
CA THR A 197 28.02 8.47 -6.44
C THR A 197 26.79 7.99 -7.23
N ILE A 198 25.77 8.84 -7.32
CA ILE A 198 24.59 8.58 -8.15
C ILE A 198 24.99 8.66 -9.64
N GLY A 199 25.84 9.64 -9.99
CA GLY A 199 26.34 9.81 -11.36
C GLY A 199 27.42 8.79 -11.72
N TYR A 200 27.29 8.16 -12.89
CA TYR A 200 28.22 7.12 -13.33
C TYR A 200 28.71 7.25 -14.78
N LYS A 201 28.12 8.17 -15.56
CA LYS A 201 28.43 8.24 -17.00
C LYS A 201 29.69 9.04 -17.33
N GLY A 202 30.22 9.87 -16.42
CA GLY A 202 31.34 10.78 -16.68
C GLY A 202 31.05 11.88 -17.73
N MET A 203 29.84 11.89 -18.29
CA MET A 203 29.40 12.82 -19.34
C MET A 203 28.38 13.84 -18.84
N GLY A 204 27.88 13.69 -17.61
CA GLY A 204 26.77 14.48 -17.08
C GLY A 204 27.02 15.97 -17.10
N PHE A 205 28.19 16.42 -16.60
CA PHE A 205 28.54 17.84 -16.62
C PHE A 205 28.63 18.38 -18.05
N LYS A 206 29.09 17.59 -19.03
CA LYS A 206 29.21 18.05 -20.43
C LYS A 206 27.88 18.34 -21.08
N SER A 207 26.76 17.84 -20.52
CA SER A 207 25.40 18.14 -21.00
C SER A 207 25.04 19.64 -20.90
N VAL A 208 25.68 20.38 -19.97
CA VAL A 208 25.44 21.83 -19.83
C VAL A 208 25.88 22.60 -21.09
N PHE A 209 26.88 22.12 -21.83
CA PHE A 209 27.41 22.78 -23.02
C PHE A 209 26.50 22.65 -24.26
N VAL A 210 25.49 21.79 -24.22
CA VAL A 210 24.59 21.60 -25.39
C VAL A 210 23.74 22.83 -25.64
N ASN A 211 23.24 23.44 -24.58
CA ASN A 211 22.35 24.59 -24.64
C ASN A 211 23.02 25.91 -24.20
N ASN A 212 24.27 25.87 -23.75
CA ASN A 212 24.97 27.05 -23.25
C ASN A 212 26.30 27.27 -24.00
N ASP A 213 26.56 28.50 -24.43
CA ASP A 213 27.79 28.90 -25.11
C ASP A 213 28.85 29.50 -24.17
N TYR A 214 28.48 29.67 -22.89
CA TYR A 214 29.34 30.18 -21.83
C TYR A 214 29.02 29.47 -20.52
N VAL A 215 30.04 29.00 -19.81
CA VAL A 215 29.93 28.37 -18.50
C VAL A 215 31.04 28.88 -17.59
N TYR A 216 30.70 29.66 -16.59
CA TYR A 216 31.63 30.12 -15.56
C TYR A 216 31.49 29.28 -14.29
N LEU A 217 32.64 28.96 -13.69
CA LEU A 217 32.75 28.24 -12.41
C LEU A 217 33.58 29.05 -11.44
N ASN A 218 33.06 29.25 -10.21
CA ASN A 218 33.81 29.73 -9.06
C ASN A 218 33.62 28.77 -7.89
N SER A 219 34.70 28.13 -7.44
CA SER A 219 34.67 27.17 -6.32
C SER A 219 36.09 26.85 -5.82
N GLY A 220 36.26 26.77 -4.50
CA GLY A 220 37.54 26.34 -3.88
C GLY A 220 38.75 27.17 -4.29
N GLY A 221 38.54 28.47 -4.59
CA GLY A 221 39.57 29.39 -5.09
C GLY A 221 39.89 29.21 -6.58
N TRP A 222 39.20 28.32 -7.31
CA TRP A 222 39.21 28.26 -8.76
C TRP A 222 38.22 29.26 -9.34
N SER A 223 38.67 30.03 -10.34
CA SER A 223 37.83 30.94 -11.11
C SER A 223 38.12 30.72 -12.60
N LEU A 224 37.22 30.12 -13.32
CA LEU A 224 37.45 29.76 -14.72
C LEU A 224 36.15 29.77 -15.51
N ARG A 225 36.30 29.97 -16.83
CA ARG A 225 35.19 29.86 -17.76
C ARG A 225 35.50 28.97 -18.95
N PHE A 226 34.48 28.42 -19.54
CA PHE A 226 34.44 27.84 -20.88
C PHE A 226 33.62 28.79 -21.75
N ASP A 227 34.15 29.27 -22.86
CA ASP A 227 33.55 30.32 -23.67
C ASP A 227 33.76 30.03 -25.16
N ASP A 228 32.65 29.65 -25.83
CA ASP A 228 32.68 29.32 -27.28
C ASP A 228 33.14 30.52 -28.11
N LYS A 229 32.60 31.71 -27.84
CA LYS A 229 32.93 32.92 -28.60
C LYS A 229 34.37 33.35 -28.45
N TYR A 230 34.97 33.14 -27.29
CA TYR A 230 36.39 33.43 -27.05
C TYR A 230 37.31 32.45 -27.80
N ILE A 231 37.02 31.12 -27.72
CA ILE A 231 37.84 30.05 -28.29
C ILE A 231 37.61 29.94 -29.80
N ASN A 232 36.42 30.18 -30.29
CA ASN A 232 35.99 30.06 -31.68
C ASN A 232 35.46 31.40 -32.24
N PRO A 233 36.26 32.45 -32.31
CA PRO A 233 35.82 33.72 -32.92
C PRO A 233 35.40 33.49 -34.38
N GLU A 234 34.55 34.35 -34.91
CA GLU A 234 34.02 34.23 -36.27
C GLU A 234 35.15 34.10 -37.32
N GLY A 235 34.99 33.14 -38.25
CA GLY A 235 36.00 32.87 -39.26
C GLY A 235 37.16 31.98 -38.80
N SER A 236 37.22 31.61 -37.54
CA SER A 236 38.25 30.68 -37.01
C SER A 236 37.87 29.23 -37.22
N TYR A 237 38.89 28.40 -37.13
CA TYR A 237 38.69 26.94 -37.14
C TYR A 237 38.05 26.49 -35.82
N LYS A 238 36.90 25.77 -35.85
CA LYS A 238 36.18 25.33 -34.65
C LYS A 238 36.98 24.35 -33.82
N ARG A 239 37.18 24.66 -32.57
CA ARG A 239 37.80 23.87 -31.52
C ARG A 239 36.77 23.35 -30.52
N ASN A 240 37.11 22.32 -29.76
CA ASN A 240 36.29 21.76 -28.72
C ASN A 240 36.44 22.62 -27.44
N TRP A 241 35.87 23.80 -27.46
CA TRP A 241 35.94 24.78 -26.38
C TRP A 241 35.44 24.26 -25.01
N GLN A 242 34.59 23.24 -25.01
CA GLN A 242 34.04 22.60 -23.83
C GLN A 242 35.09 21.91 -22.94
N TYR A 243 36.32 21.79 -23.38
CA TYR A 243 37.47 21.20 -22.68
C TYR A 243 38.60 22.22 -22.47
N MET A 244 38.37 23.48 -22.82
CA MET A 244 39.37 24.54 -22.81
C MET A 244 39.06 25.55 -21.69
N PRO A 245 39.62 25.36 -20.45
CA PRO A 245 39.35 26.27 -19.34
C PRO A 245 40.11 27.57 -19.57
N ILE A 246 39.46 28.69 -19.33
CA ILE A 246 40.02 30.03 -19.38
C ILE A 246 40.04 30.59 -17.96
N TYR A 247 41.18 30.89 -17.42
CA TYR A 247 41.28 31.62 -16.15
C TYR A 247 40.51 32.93 -16.27
N THR A 248 39.76 33.30 -15.26
CA THR A 248 38.81 34.41 -15.33
C THR A 248 38.94 35.26 -14.07
N GLU A 249 39.35 36.51 -14.23
CA GLU A 249 39.40 37.50 -13.15
C GLU A 249 38.01 38.15 -12.95
N MET A 250 37.78 38.78 -11.78
CA MET A 250 36.53 39.49 -11.51
C MET A 250 36.26 40.60 -12.54
N SER A 251 37.31 41.22 -13.06
CA SER A 251 37.24 42.22 -14.11
C SER A 251 36.75 41.70 -15.47
N ASP A 252 36.86 40.37 -15.67
CA ASP A 252 36.44 39.73 -16.92
C ASP A 252 34.96 39.32 -16.93
N LEU A 253 34.29 39.43 -15.75
CA LEU A 253 32.94 38.98 -15.55
C LEU A 253 31.92 40.06 -15.85
N ASP A 254 30.77 39.68 -16.41
CA ASP A 254 29.63 40.57 -16.54
C ASP A 254 29.10 41.02 -15.17
N ASN A 255 28.61 42.28 -15.12
CA ASN A 255 28.06 42.85 -13.89
C ASN A 255 26.95 42.02 -13.27
N GLU A 256 26.18 41.27 -14.07
CA GLU A 256 25.13 40.37 -13.64
C GLU A 256 25.70 39.17 -12.85
N ILE A 257 26.78 38.58 -13.32
CA ILE A 257 27.49 37.51 -12.61
C ILE A 257 28.05 38.03 -11.31
N ILE A 258 28.71 39.21 -11.33
CA ILE A 258 29.29 39.83 -10.12
C ILE A 258 28.18 40.12 -9.10
N ALA A 259 27.05 40.66 -9.50
CA ALA A 259 25.93 40.99 -8.63
C ALA A 259 25.41 39.71 -7.90
N VAL A 260 25.17 38.63 -8.65
CA VAL A 260 24.70 37.35 -8.05
C VAL A 260 25.80 36.76 -7.15
N LEU A 261 27.04 36.72 -7.59
CA LEU A 261 28.16 36.18 -6.81
C LEU A 261 28.33 36.92 -5.45
N ASN A 262 28.15 38.26 -5.42
CA ASN A 262 28.22 39.04 -4.20
C ASN A 262 26.96 38.90 -3.31
N SER A 263 25.87 38.38 -3.82
CA SER A 263 24.61 38.19 -3.09
C SER A 263 24.50 36.82 -2.40
N ILE A 264 25.33 35.86 -2.75
CA ILE A 264 25.31 34.52 -2.17
C ILE A 264 25.93 34.49 -0.77
N SER A 265 25.41 33.62 0.09
CA SER A 265 25.92 33.43 1.45
C SER A 265 27.23 32.63 1.45
N ASN A 266 28.04 32.87 2.49
CA ASN A 266 29.37 32.28 2.61
C ASN A 266 29.40 30.75 2.78
N ASP A 267 28.27 30.11 3.05
CA ASP A 267 28.11 28.65 3.13
C ASP A 267 27.97 27.99 1.76
N MET A 268 27.78 28.78 0.70
CA MET A 268 27.74 28.30 -0.67
C MET A 268 29.13 28.21 -1.27
N ASN A 269 29.57 26.99 -1.59
CA ASN A 269 30.94 26.70 -1.99
C ASN A 269 31.16 26.57 -3.48
N VAL A 270 30.08 26.36 -4.22
CA VAL A 270 30.12 26.15 -5.67
C VAL A 270 29.14 27.09 -6.36
N PHE A 271 29.63 27.78 -7.36
CA PHE A 271 28.90 28.74 -8.16
C PHE A 271 29.13 28.49 -9.64
N PHE A 272 28.06 28.32 -10.39
CA PHE A 272 28.06 28.29 -11.84
C PHE A 272 27.19 29.39 -12.42
N ALA A 273 27.65 30.00 -13.52
CA ALA A 273 26.84 30.86 -14.36
C ALA A 273 26.80 30.28 -15.79
N LEU A 274 25.63 30.01 -16.30
CA LEU A 274 25.35 29.39 -17.59
C LEU A 274 24.64 30.38 -18.52
N ARG A 275 25.24 30.73 -19.67
CA ARG A 275 24.60 31.55 -20.68
C ARG A 275 24.04 30.68 -21.78
N HIS A 276 22.73 30.70 -21.95
CA HIS A 276 22.04 29.95 -22.98
C HIS A 276 22.37 30.50 -24.38
N VAL A 277 22.56 29.62 -25.37
CA VAL A 277 22.94 29.98 -26.76
C VAL A 277 21.93 30.92 -27.46
N ARG A 278 20.69 30.98 -26.99
CA ARG A 278 19.62 31.83 -27.52
C ARG A 278 19.20 32.90 -26.52
N ASP A 279 18.49 32.49 -25.47
CA ASP A 279 17.92 33.36 -24.43
C ASP A 279 17.87 32.55 -23.11
N ALA A 280 18.22 33.18 -21.98
CA ALA A 280 18.16 32.53 -20.66
C ALA A 280 16.74 32.05 -20.34
N LYS A 281 15.69 32.67 -20.84
CA LYS A 281 14.27 32.28 -20.65
C LYS A 281 13.95 30.90 -21.22
N GLU A 282 14.73 30.36 -22.16
CA GLU A 282 14.60 29.00 -22.65
C GLU A 282 14.80 27.94 -21.53
N ASN A 283 15.39 28.33 -20.39
CA ASN A 283 15.51 27.50 -19.21
C ASN A 283 14.21 27.38 -18.39
N ILE A 284 13.24 28.30 -18.54
CA ILE A 284 12.00 28.32 -17.74
C ILE A 284 11.23 27.01 -17.86
N PRO A 285 10.86 26.51 -19.06
CA PRO A 285 10.13 25.26 -19.20
C PRO A 285 10.89 24.06 -18.59
N ASN A 286 12.21 24.08 -18.66
CA ASN A 286 13.05 23.02 -18.11
C ASN A 286 13.06 23.03 -16.58
N LEU A 287 13.19 24.21 -15.95
CA LEU A 287 13.09 24.39 -14.52
C LEU A 287 11.71 24.02 -13.99
N GLU A 288 10.65 24.49 -14.67
CA GLU A 288 9.27 24.16 -14.32
C GLU A 288 9.03 22.66 -14.39
N LYS A 289 9.49 21.98 -15.44
CA LYS A 289 9.34 20.53 -15.60
C LYS A 289 10.05 19.77 -14.48
N VAL A 290 11.29 20.11 -14.18
CA VAL A 290 12.10 19.39 -13.17
C VAL A 290 11.58 19.65 -11.77
N PHE A 291 11.22 20.86 -11.45
CA PHE A 291 10.81 21.27 -10.11
C PHE A 291 9.30 21.43 -9.94
N SER A 292 8.47 20.94 -10.88
CA SER A 292 7.01 20.93 -10.74
C SER A 292 6.55 20.10 -9.56
N ASP A 293 7.25 19.01 -9.26
CA ASP A 293 6.93 18.05 -8.24
C ASP A 293 7.94 18.09 -7.08
N ASP A 294 7.44 18.22 -5.85
CA ASP A 294 8.26 18.20 -4.61
C ASP A 294 8.88 16.82 -4.31
N LYS A 295 8.41 15.78 -4.99
CA LYS A 295 8.91 14.41 -4.84
C LYS A 295 10.35 14.23 -5.34
N ILE A 296 10.91 15.20 -6.05
CA ILE A 296 12.27 15.10 -6.64
C ILE A 296 13.36 14.83 -5.60
N LEU A 297 13.19 15.29 -4.35
CA LEU A 297 14.18 15.15 -3.27
C LEU A 297 14.04 13.86 -2.46
N VAL A 298 12.97 13.08 -2.65
CA VAL A 298 12.65 11.93 -1.77
C VAL A 298 13.79 10.92 -1.70
N PHE A 299 14.36 10.54 -2.85
CA PHE A 299 15.42 9.54 -2.92
C PHE A 299 16.84 10.09 -3.10
N ILE A 300 17.01 11.41 -3.24
CA ILE A 300 18.33 12.03 -3.30
C ILE A 300 18.90 12.08 -1.86
N PRO A 301 20.07 11.46 -1.57
CA PRO A 301 20.52 11.29 -0.19
C PRO A 301 20.92 12.60 0.50
N HIS A 302 21.65 13.51 -0.19
CA HIS A 302 22.35 14.62 0.45
C HIS A 302 21.75 16.00 0.18
N VAL A 303 20.95 16.20 -0.89
CA VAL A 303 20.25 17.46 -1.13
C VAL A 303 18.97 17.51 -0.30
N TYR A 304 18.87 18.52 0.56
CA TYR A 304 17.75 18.71 1.49
C TYR A 304 16.89 19.93 1.18
N HIS A 305 17.46 20.91 0.48
CA HIS A 305 16.79 22.15 0.16
C HIS A 305 17.13 22.59 -1.26
N VAL A 306 16.11 22.94 -2.03
CA VAL A 306 16.25 23.54 -3.36
C VAL A 306 15.43 24.81 -3.43
N GLU A 307 16.07 25.91 -3.83
CA GLU A 307 15.39 27.16 -4.19
C GLU A 307 15.47 27.38 -5.72
N VAL A 308 14.35 27.65 -6.33
CA VAL A 308 14.27 28.03 -7.75
C VAL A 308 13.73 29.45 -7.85
N ILE A 309 14.54 30.37 -8.34
CA ILE A 309 14.22 31.80 -8.41
C ILE A 309 14.10 32.19 -9.89
N VAL A 310 12.91 32.56 -10.30
CA VAL A 310 12.58 32.98 -11.67
C VAL A 310 11.76 34.27 -11.59
N ASN A 311 12.24 35.38 -12.21
CA ASN A 311 11.52 36.65 -12.22
C ASN A 311 11.09 37.12 -10.81
N ASN A 312 11.93 37.03 -9.82
CA ASN A 312 11.67 37.30 -8.39
C ASN A 312 10.65 36.36 -7.71
N ASN A 313 10.10 35.37 -8.42
CA ASN A 313 9.30 34.32 -7.81
C ASN A 313 10.24 33.24 -7.24
N ILE A 314 10.05 32.91 -5.96
CA ILE A 314 10.86 31.92 -5.27
C ILE A 314 10.02 30.68 -5.03
N LYS A 315 10.42 29.56 -5.59
CA LYS A 315 9.90 28.23 -5.25
C LYS A 315 10.89 27.51 -4.37
N LYS A 316 10.44 27.03 -3.21
CA LYS A 316 11.23 26.25 -2.27
C LYS A 316 10.74 24.82 -2.24
N ILE A 317 11.66 23.88 -2.25
CA ILE A 317 11.42 22.44 -2.11
C ILE A 317 12.33 21.95 -1.00
N ASP A 318 11.72 21.48 0.08
CA ASP A 318 12.41 20.95 1.24
C ASP A 318 12.19 19.42 1.30
N LYS A 319 13.21 18.70 1.73
CA LYS A 319 13.11 17.27 2.01
C LYS A 319 12.39 17.08 3.35
N ASP A 320 11.05 16.99 3.28
CA ASP A 320 10.18 16.79 4.44
C ASP A 320 10.16 15.30 4.84
N ARG A 321 10.92 14.94 5.87
CA ARG A 321 10.97 13.57 6.39
C ARG A 321 9.72 13.19 7.20
N ASP A 322 8.98 14.16 7.72
CA ASP A 322 7.80 13.89 8.53
C ASP A 322 6.59 13.53 7.67
N LYS A 323 6.54 14.07 6.46
CA LYS A 323 5.51 13.78 5.46
C LYS A 323 5.69 12.41 4.80
N TRP A 324 6.93 11.92 4.71
CA TRP A 324 7.26 10.73 3.95
C TRP A 324 7.61 9.54 4.85
N ILE A 325 7.05 8.37 4.52
CA ILE A 325 7.55 7.07 4.98
C ILE A 325 8.47 6.57 3.88
N VAL A 326 9.76 6.45 4.18
CA VAL A 326 10.77 5.92 3.24
C VAL A 326 11.35 4.66 3.84
N GLN A 327 11.44 3.61 3.03
CA GLN A 327 12.03 2.34 3.42
C GLN A 327 13.05 1.88 2.37
N ASP A 328 14.26 1.66 2.83
CA ASP A 328 15.37 1.20 2.01
C ASP A 328 15.66 -0.28 2.27
N TYR A 329 15.99 -1.01 1.22
CA TYR A 329 16.46 -2.38 1.26
C TYR A 329 17.75 -2.52 0.45
N THR A 330 18.66 -3.33 0.97
CA THR A 330 19.89 -3.70 0.27
C THR A 330 19.82 -5.16 -0.13
N ILE A 331 20.13 -5.45 -1.38
CA ILE A 331 20.23 -6.79 -1.94
C ILE A 331 21.67 -7.02 -2.38
N GLN A 332 22.27 -8.13 -2.00
CA GLN A 332 23.60 -8.50 -2.47
C GLN A 332 23.54 -8.94 -3.95
N VAL A 333 24.54 -8.51 -4.72
CA VAL A 333 24.76 -8.97 -6.08
C VAL A 333 25.35 -10.38 -6.03
N ASP A 334 24.48 -11.36 -6.09
CA ASP A 334 24.82 -12.79 -6.07
C ASP A 334 25.28 -13.31 -7.44
N ASP A 335 25.48 -14.60 -7.56
CA ASP A 335 25.92 -15.22 -8.81
C ASP A 335 24.86 -15.16 -9.92
N GLU A 336 23.55 -15.09 -9.59
CA GLU A 336 22.48 -14.89 -10.56
C GLU A 336 22.60 -13.52 -11.21
N TYR A 337 22.74 -12.45 -10.41
CA TYR A 337 22.96 -11.09 -10.93
C TYR A 337 24.24 -10.96 -11.77
N LYS A 338 25.34 -11.58 -11.32
CA LYS A 338 26.59 -11.60 -12.10
C LYS A 338 26.43 -12.32 -13.42
N GLN A 339 25.67 -13.40 -13.47
CA GLN A 339 25.40 -14.12 -14.71
C GLN A 339 24.54 -13.28 -15.66
N ILE A 340 23.50 -12.61 -15.14
CA ILE A 340 22.68 -11.67 -15.93
C ILE A 340 23.56 -10.59 -16.58
N LEU A 341 24.47 -9.97 -15.83
CA LEU A 341 25.38 -8.96 -16.39
C LEU A 341 26.24 -9.51 -17.52
N LYS A 342 26.82 -10.71 -17.34
CA LYS A 342 27.63 -11.36 -18.38
C LYS A 342 26.80 -11.63 -19.65
N ASP A 343 25.58 -12.13 -19.48
CA ASP A 343 24.71 -12.46 -20.62
C ASP A 343 24.25 -11.20 -21.35
N GLU A 344 23.96 -10.12 -20.65
CA GLU A 344 23.63 -8.82 -21.26
C GLU A 344 24.82 -8.25 -22.06
N MET A 345 26.03 -8.35 -21.52
CA MET A 345 27.25 -7.92 -22.22
C MET A 345 27.52 -8.79 -23.48
N LEU A 346 27.28 -10.10 -23.39
CA LEU A 346 27.40 -11.01 -24.53
C LEU A 346 26.39 -10.71 -25.64
N LYS A 347 25.20 -10.23 -25.29
CA LYS A 347 24.18 -9.73 -26.22
C LYS A 347 24.59 -8.39 -26.89
N GLY A 348 25.69 -7.77 -26.45
CA GLY A 348 26.15 -6.48 -26.94
C GLY A 348 25.50 -5.26 -26.26
N ASN A 349 24.79 -5.46 -25.19
CA ASN A 349 24.20 -4.37 -24.39
C ASN A 349 25.31 -3.65 -23.62
N LYS A 350 25.30 -2.31 -23.68
CA LYS A 350 26.27 -1.49 -22.94
C LYS A 350 25.81 -1.33 -21.48
N ILE A 351 26.38 -2.12 -20.61
CA ILE A 351 26.17 -1.97 -19.16
C ILE A 351 27.26 -1.05 -18.60
N PRO A 352 26.91 0.06 -17.94
CA PRO A 352 27.90 0.97 -17.34
C PRO A 352 28.80 0.26 -16.32
N GLU A 353 30.07 0.65 -16.27
CA GLU A 353 31.09 0.01 -15.45
C GLU A 353 30.76 -0.04 -13.95
N LYS A 354 30.09 0.99 -13.42
CA LYS A 354 29.56 1.01 -12.07
C LYS A 354 28.76 -0.27 -11.75
N PHE A 355 27.82 -0.68 -12.62
CA PHE A 355 26.96 -1.85 -12.36
C PHE A 355 27.73 -3.17 -12.44
N GLN A 356 28.88 -3.18 -13.10
CA GLN A 356 29.75 -4.36 -13.14
C GLN A 356 30.55 -4.55 -11.84
N LYS A 357 30.75 -3.47 -11.07
CA LYS A 357 31.58 -3.43 -9.85
C LYS A 357 30.73 -3.39 -8.56
N ILE A 358 29.45 -3.03 -8.62
CA ILE A 358 28.62 -2.97 -7.40
C ILE A 358 28.45 -4.36 -6.78
N THR A 359 28.49 -4.38 -5.45
CA THR A 359 28.26 -5.58 -4.64
C THR A 359 26.87 -5.62 -4.04
N ASN A 360 26.20 -4.48 -4.01
CA ASN A 360 24.88 -4.32 -3.41
C ASN A 360 24.00 -3.46 -4.32
N ILE A 361 22.73 -3.79 -4.38
CA ILE A 361 21.66 -3.05 -5.06
C ILE A 361 20.77 -2.45 -3.98
N THR A 362 20.50 -1.16 -4.08
CA THR A 362 19.53 -0.48 -3.21
C THR A 362 18.15 -0.48 -3.87
N ILE A 363 17.11 -0.82 -3.10
CA ILE A 363 15.71 -0.69 -3.49
C ILE A 363 15.02 0.12 -2.40
N SER A 364 14.34 1.21 -2.78
CA SER A 364 13.67 2.10 -1.85
C SER A 364 12.21 2.30 -2.23
N PHE A 365 11.34 2.35 -1.23
CA PHE A 365 9.93 2.68 -1.37
C PHE A 365 9.64 3.96 -0.61
N ALA A 366 8.72 4.77 -1.13
CA ALA A 366 8.26 5.96 -0.42
C ALA A 366 6.77 6.22 -0.65
N VAL A 367 6.08 6.62 0.43
CA VAL A 367 4.68 7.02 0.40
C VAL A 367 4.44 8.16 1.39
N THR A 368 3.43 8.97 1.18
CA THR A 368 3.06 10.04 2.10
C THR A 368 2.12 9.55 3.20
N LYS A 369 2.16 10.22 4.35
CA LYS A 369 1.25 9.98 5.48
C LYS A 369 0.63 11.28 6.00
N GLU A 370 -0.58 11.15 6.54
CA GLU A 370 -1.29 12.18 7.28
C GLU A 370 -1.72 11.59 8.64
N GLY A 371 -0.96 11.87 9.68
CA GLY A 371 -1.13 11.22 10.99
C GLY A 371 -0.91 9.70 10.90
N GLU A 372 -1.91 8.93 11.29
CA GLU A 372 -1.90 7.46 11.23
C GLU A 372 -2.38 6.91 9.86
N LYS A 373 -2.78 7.78 8.94
CA LYS A 373 -3.28 7.37 7.63
C LYS A 373 -2.20 7.46 6.57
N ILE A 374 -2.02 6.39 5.82
CA ILE A 374 -1.18 6.38 4.61
C ILE A 374 -1.99 6.96 3.45
N VAL A 375 -1.34 7.84 2.68
CA VAL A 375 -1.97 8.50 1.53
C VAL A 375 -1.38 7.97 0.24
N PRO A 376 -2.11 7.13 -0.51
CA PRO A 376 -1.65 6.55 -1.77
C PRO A 376 -1.35 7.62 -2.81
N LEU A 377 -0.28 7.43 -3.57
CA LEU A 377 0.14 8.34 -4.62
C LEU A 377 -0.53 7.99 -5.96
N LYS A 378 -0.69 9.00 -6.82
CA LYS A 378 -1.17 8.85 -8.19
C LYS A 378 -0.07 9.21 -9.18
N ASP A 379 -0.19 8.70 -10.41
CA ASP A 379 0.72 9.02 -11.53
C ASP A 379 2.20 8.85 -11.17
N THR A 380 2.51 7.75 -10.49
CA THR A 380 3.86 7.43 -10.02
C THR A 380 4.76 6.98 -11.17
N LYS A 381 6.04 7.33 -11.03
CA LYS A 381 7.09 6.97 -11.98
C LYS A 381 8.15 6.12 -11.30
N ILE A 382 8.96 5.46 -12.11
CA ILE A 382 10.15 4.74 -11.64
C ILE A 382 11.26 5.78 -11.39
N TYR A 383 11.98 5.60 -10.29
CA TYR A 383 13.14 6.39 -9.92
C TYR A 383 14.43 5.58 -10.05
N ASN A 384 15.46 6.27 -10.48
CA ASN A 384 16.86 5.90 -10.28
C ASN A 384 17.50 7.13 -9.62
N TYR A 385 17.26 7.29 -8.32
CA TYR A 385 17.45 8.46 -7.46
C TYR A 385 16.68 9.70 -7.93
N LEU A 386 16.67 9.98 -9.20
CA LEU A 386 15.87 11.00 -9.86
C LEU A 386 14.74 10.34 -10.68
N PRO A 387 13.62 11.01 -10.91
CA PRO A 387 12.51 10.44 -11.66
C PRO A 387 12.89 10.15 -13.11
N THR A 388 12.43 9.03 -13.63
CA THR A 388 12.35 8.77 -15.07
C THR A 388 11.03 9.28 -15.65
N GLU A 389 10.82 9.22 -16.95
CA GLU A 389 9.51 9.49 -17.54
C GLU A 389 8.62 8.23 -17.60
N GLN A 390 9.14 7.06 -17.20
CA GLN A 390 8.39 5.80 -17.24
C GLN A 390 7.41 5.68 -16.07
N PRO A 391 6.10 5.57 -16.33
CA PRO A 391 5.13 5.34 -15.27
C PRO A 391 5.22 3.91 -14.74
N LEU A 392 4.89 3.73 -13.46
CA LEU A 392 4.81 2.41 -12.82
C LEU A 392 3.37 2.02 -12.46
N TYR A 393 2.47 3.01 -12.28
CA TYR A 393 1.07 2.80 -11.92
C TYR A 393 0.87 2.00 -10.61
N VAL A 394 1.69 2.30 -9.61
CA VAL A 394 1.56 1.81 -8.22
C VAL A 394 1.31 2.98 -7.28
N PRO A 395 0.67 2.79 -6.11
CA PRO A 395 0.29 3.88 -5.21
C PRO A 395 1.44 4.40 -4.31
N PHE A 396 2.68 4.16 -4.68
CA PHE A 396 3.90 4.58 -3.97
C PHE A 396 5.02 4.89 -4.97
N LEU A 397 6.10 5.52 -4.51
CA LEU A 397 7.31 5.70 -5.31
C LEU A 397 8.23 4.48 -5.15
N LEU A 398 8.85 4.08 -6.26
CA LEU A 398 9.87 3.04 -6.29
C LEU A 398 11.17 3.61 -6.86
N ASN A 399 12.25 3.48 -6.10
CA ASN A 399 13.62 3.75 -6.50
C ASN A 399 14.47 2.49 -6.44
N ALA A 400 15.34 2.29 -7.42
CA ALA A 400 16.39 1.27 -7.32
C ALA A 400 17.57 1.59 -8.26
N ASP A 401 18.65 0.80 -8.13
CA ASP A 401 19.85 0.86 -8.99
C ASP A 401 19.56 0.26 -10.36
N PHE A 402 18.55 0.81 -11.05
CA PHE A 402 18.25 0.47 -12.43
C PHE A 402 19.31 1.01 -13.38
N VAL A 403 19.46 0.37 -14.53
CA VAL A 403 20.19 0.91 -15.68
C VAL A 403 19.18 1.69 -16.53
N PRO A 404 19.08 3.02 -16.42
CA PRO A 404 18.17 3.81 -17.24
C PRO A 404 18.74 4.01 -18.65
N ASP A 405 17.88 4.41 -19.58
CA ASP A 405 18.36 4.94 -20.85
C ASP A 405 19.16 6.25 -20.66
N ALA A 406 19.86 6.68 -21.70
CA ALA A 406 20.71 7.87 -21.60
C ALA A 406 19.91 9.15 -21.37
N SER A 407 18.67 9.21 -21.84
CA SER A 407 17.77 10.36 -21.74
C SER A 407 16.88 10.34 -20.50
N ARG A 408 16.96 9.30 -19.64
CA ARG A 408 16.08 9.05 -18.51
C ARG A 408 14.58 8.96 -18.89
N LYS A 409 14.26 8.69 -20.17
CA LYS A 409 12.86 8.52 -20.60
C LYS A 409 12.26 7.22 -20.10
N GLY A 410 13.09 6.18 -19.93
CA GLY A 410 12.61 4.89 -19.46
C GLY A 410 13.72 3.95 -19.02
N LEU A 411 13.33 2.73 -18.78
CA LEU A 411 14.23 1.62 -18.52
C LEU A 411 14.32 0.78 -19.81
N PRO A 412 15.53 0.54 -20.35
CA PRO A 412 15.69 -0.42 -21.42
C PRO A 412 15.30 -1.82 -20.96
N ASP A 413 14.85 -2.64 -21.90
CA ASP A 413 14.43 -4.01 -21.68
C ASP A 413 15.64 -4.93 -21.42
N LEU A 414 16.26 -4.75 -20.25
CA LEU A 414 17.39 -5.54 -19.76
C LEU A 414 16.94 -6.53 -18.70
N GLU A 415 17.49 -7.72 -18.71
CA GLU A 415 17.23 -8.72 -17.65
C GLU A 415 17.66 -8.22 -16.26
N TRP A 416 18.70 -7.37 -16.20
CA TRP A 416 19.08 -6.65 -14.98
C TRP A 416 17.91 -5.85 -14.39
N ASN A 417 17.26 -5.02 -15.20
CA ASN A 417 16.14 -4.20 -14.76
C ASN A 417 14.92 -5.05 -14.37
N LYS A 418 14.66 -6.12 -15.11
CA LYS A 418 13.57 -7.08 -14.82
C LYS A 418 13.79 -7.80 -13.51
N LYS A 419 15.03 -8.25 -13.24
CA LYS A 419 15.39 -8.92 -12.00
C LYS A 419 15.23 -7.99 -10.79
N ILE A 420 15.70 -6.74 -10.90
CA ILE A 420 15.50 -5.73 -9.85
C ILE A 420 14.00 -5.48 -9.60
N MET A 421 13.19 -5.41 -10.65
CA MET A 421 11.73 -5.25 -10.50
C MET A 421 11.08 -6.43 -9.78
N PHE A 422 11.49 -7.64 -10.11
CA PHE A 422 11.01 -8.83 -9.41
C PHE A 422 11.39 -8.79 -7.92
N ASP A 423 12.64 -8.50 -7.60
CA ASP A 423 13.11 -8.41 -6.23
C ASP A 423 12.46 -7.24 -5.46
N ALA A 424 12.20 -6.12 -6.16
CA ALA A 424 11.44 -5.00 -5.62
C ALA A 424 10.03 -5.41 -5.21
N GLY A 425 9.34 -6.22 -6.01
CA GLY A 425 8.04 -6.78 -5.64
C GLY A 425 8.10 -7.59 -4.34
N GLY A 426 9.12 -8.45 -4.21
CA GLY A 426 9.34 -9.21 -2.98
C GLY A 426 9.67 -8.34 -1.75
N LYS A 427 10.49 -7.30 -1.91
CA LYS A 427 10.81 -6.35 -0.84
C LYS A 427 9.61 -5.47 -0.46
N PHE A 428 8.80 -5.09 -1.44
CA PHE A 428 7.55 -4.39 -1.19
C PHE A 428 6.60 -5.22 -0.31
N ALA A 429 6.47 -6.53 -0.56
CA ALA A 429 5.64 -7.40 0.27
C ALA A 429 6.09 -7.40 1.75
N ILE A 430 7.40 -7.40 1.99
CA ILE A 430 7.97 -7.32 3.35
C ILE A 430 7.67 -5.97 3.99
N TRP A 431 7.89 -4.88 3.26
CA TRP A 431 7.60 -3.52 3.74
C TRP A 431 6.11 -3.34 4.04
N TRP A 432 5.24 -3.73 3.10
CA TRP A 432 3.79 -3.66 3.27
C TRP A 432 3.31 -4.41 4.52
N ALA A 433 3.82 -5.63 4.74
CA ALA A 433 3.52 -6.39 5.96
C ALA A 433 4.00 -5.69 7.23
N SER A 434 5.18 -5.05 7.21
CA SER A 434 5.72 -4.33 8.38
C SER A 434 4.90 -3.10 8.76
N LEU A 435 4.17 -2.49 7.82
CA LEU A 435 3.28 -1.37 8.10
C LEU A 435 2.04 -1.78 8.91
N MET A 436 1.79 -3.10 9.06
CA MET A 436 0.68 -3.68 9.83
C MET A 436 1.16 -4.44 11.08
N ASP A 437 2.43 -4.33 11.45
CA ASP A 437 2.94 -5.00 12.65
C ASP A 437 2.33 -4.37 13.92
N THR A 438 2.39 -5.12 15.03
CA THR A 438 1.81 -4.74 16.34
C THR A 438 2.30 -3.39 16.87
N GLU A 439 3.49 -2.96 16.46
CA GLU A 439 4.03 -1.64 16.81
C GLU A 439 3.58 -0.53 15.86
N SER A 440 2.97 -0.88 14.74
CA SER A 440 2.48 0.07 13.75
C SER A 440 1.17 0.72 14.22
N LYS A 441 1.05 2.02 14.00
CA LYS A 441 -0.16 2.80 14.31
C LYS A 441 -0.97 3.16 13.07
N PHE A 442 -0.64 2.60 11.92
CA PHE A 442 -1.32 2.94 10.69
C PHE A 442 -2.69 2.29 10.60
N ASP A 443 -3.64 3.03 10.05
CA ASP A 443 -4.97 2.53 9.67
C ASP A 443 -4.84 1.41 8.64
N LEU A 444 -5.37 0.22 8.97
CA LEU A 444 -5.24 -0.98 8.16
C LEU A 444 -5.81 -0.81 6.75
N SER A 445 -6.94 -0.13 6.62
CA SER A 445 -7.56 0.12 5.31
C SER A 445 -6.61 0.92 4.41
N SER A 446 -5.97 1.97 4.95
CA SER A 446 -5.01 2.79 4.21
C SER A 446 -3.74 2.04 3.83
N VAL A 447 -3.30 1.05 4.63
CA VAL A 447 -2.19 0.17 4.27
C VAL A 447 -2.57 -0.75 3.12
N PHE A 448 -3.81 -1.26 3.09
CA PHE A 448 -4.30 -2.07 1.96
C PHE A 448 -4.47 -1.25 0.68
N ASP A 449 -4.74 0.05 0.76
CA ASP A 449 -4.76 0.95 -0.40
C ASP A 449 -3.39 1.07 -1.11
N LEU A 450 -2.28 0.68 -0.46
CA LEU A 450 -0.97 0.60 -1.09
C LEU A 450 -0.80 -0.59 -2.05
N LEU A 451 -1.68 -1.58 -1.97
CA LEU A 451 -1.58 -2.71 -2.88
C LEU A 451 -1.86 -2.28 -4.32
N PRO A 452 -0.94 -2.55 -5.26
CA PRO A 452 -1.19 -2.31 -6.67
C PRO A 452 -2.33 -3.21 -7.16
N ASP A 453 -3.00 -2.80 -8.21
CA ASP A 453 -3.88 -3.69 -8.97
C ASP A 453 -3.07 -4.89 -9.48
N MET A 454 -3.53 -6.09 -9.21
CA MET A 454 -2.85 -7.35 -9.58
C MET A 454 -3.10 -7.77 -11.03
N THR A 455 -3.89 -7.00 -11.77
CA THR A 455 -4.13 -7.21 -13.19
C THR A 455 -2.98 -6.61 -14.01
N GLY A 456 -2.76 -7.14 -15.22
CA GLY A 456 -1.63 -6.88 -16.08
C GLY A 456 -1.13 -5.44 -16.21
N GLY A 457 0.01 -5.29 -16.83
CA GLY A 457 0.71 -4.04 -17.04
C GLY A 457 1.82 -4.21 -18.09
N ASP A 458 2.76 -3.28 -18.12
CA ASP A 458 3.97 -3.44 -18.88
C ASP A 458 4.87 -4.55 -18.30
N ILE A 459 5.97 -4.84 -18.96
CA ILE A 459 6.88 -5.93 -18.56
C ILE A 459 7.46 -5.72 -17.14
N PHE A 460 7.76 -4.48 -16.76
CA PHE A 460 8.35 -4.16 -15.47
C PHE A 460 7.34 -4.29 -14.34
N ARG A 461 6.12 -3.76 -14.56
CA ARG A 461 5.02 -3.93 -13.60
C ARG A 461 4.66 -5.41 -13.40
N ASN A 462 4.61 -6.19 -14.48
CA ASN A 462 4.35 -7.63 -14.39
C ASN A 462 5.41 -8.35 -13.56
N LYS A 463 6.70 -8.01 -13.73
CA LYS A 463 7.79 -8.56 -12.92
C LYS A 463 7.69 -8.15 -11.44
N PHE A 464 7.31 -6.92 -11.17
CA PHE A 464 7.04 -6.46 -9.80
C PHE A 464 5.91 -7.27 -9.15
N ILE A 465 4.77 -7.43 -9.84
CA ILE A 465 3.62 -8.20 -9.33
C ILE A 465 3.98 -9.67 -9.14
N GLU A 466 4.78 -10.27 -10.04
CA GLU A 466 5.27 -11.64 -9.93
C GLU A 466 6.08 -11.83 -8.63
N GLY A 467 7.06 -10.97 -8.37
CA GLY A 467 7.87 -11.01 -7.16
C GLY A 467 7.06 -10.76 -5.89
N PHE A 468 6.09 -9.85 -5.94
CA PHE A 468 5.16 -9.60 -4.84
C PHE A 468 4.34 -10.85 -4.53
N LYS A 469 3.68 -11.45 -5.52
CA LYS A 469 2.85 -12.65 -5.36
C LYS A 469 3.64 -13.81 -4.76
N GLN A 470 4.81 -14.09 -5.30
CA GLN A 470 5.67 -15.16 -4.77
C GLN A 470 6.05 -14.92 -3.30
N LYS A 471 6.29 -13.67 -2.92
CA LYS A 471 6.74 -13.36 -1.57
C LYS A 471 5.62 -13.42 -0.53
N ILE A 472 4.44 -12.89 -0.83
CA ILE A 472 3.33 -12.87 0.14
C ILE A 472 2.82 -14.27 0.50
N GLU A 473 3.01 -15.28 -0.35
CA GLU A 473 2.68 -16.68 -0.02
C GLU A 473 3.53 -17.24 1.12
N THR A 474 4.74 -16.71 1.29
CA THR A 474 5.73 -17.26 2.23
C THR A 474 5.84 -16.47 3.54
N ILE A 475 5.30 -15.27 3.61
CA ILE A 475 5.41 -14.41 4.80
C ILE A 475 4.07 -14.28 5.52
N LYS A 476 4.14 -13.89 6.80
CA LYS A 476 2.97 -13.47 7.56
C LYS A 476 2.65 -12.02 7.21
N CYS A 477 1.50 -11.80 6.56
CA CYS A 477 1.16 -10.50 6.01
C CYS A 477 -0.34 -10.12 6.13
N ILE A 478 -1.18 -11.02 6.62
CA ILE A 478 -2.61 -10.72 6.80
C ILE A 478 -2.90 -10.50 8.29
N PRO A 479 -3.41 -9.32 8.66
CA PRO A 479 -3.78 -9.03 10.05
C PRO A 479 -4.99 -9.85 10.47
N VAL A 480 -4.91 -10.44 11.65
CA VAL A 480 -5.96 -11.23 12.28
C VAL A 480 -6.07 -10.88 13.76
N VAL A 481 -7.27 -11.05 14.32
CA VAL A 481 -7.47 -11.05 15.77
C VAL A 481 -8.06 -12.40 16.16
N ARG A 482 -7.41 -13.09 17.10
CA ARG A 482 -7.90 -14.33 17.67
C ARG A 482 -7.62 -14.37 19.17
N ASP A 483 -8.62 -14.74 19.95
CA ASP A 483 -8.54 -14.75 21.41
C ASP A 483 -8.11 -13.37 21.99
N GLY A 484 -8.54 -12.28 21.34
CA GLY A 484 -8.16 -10.91 21.69
C GLY A 484 -6.72 -10.52 21.32
N ILE A 485 -5.97 -11.40 20.67
CA ILE A 485 -4.58 -11.16 20.29
C ILE A 485 -4.50 -10.79 18.81
N TYR A 486 -3.99 -9.58 18.52
CA TYR A 486 -3.65 -9.14 17.17
C TYR A 486 -2.32 -9.76 16.73
N LYS A 487 -2.26 -10.27 15.51
CA LYS A 487 -1.04 -10.77 14.87
C LYS A 487 -1.18 -10.81 13.36
N LEU A 488 -0.05 -10.96 12.66
CA LEU A 488 -0.05 -11.27 11.23
C LEU A 488 0.00 -12.78 11.01
N GLU A 489 -0.75 -13.26 10.01
CA GLU A 489 -0.77 -14.68 9.60
C GLU A 489 -0.45 -14.83 8.11
N GLN A 490 -0.03 -16.06 7.74
CA GLN A 490 0.20 -16.43 6.34
C GLN A 490 -1.13 -16.61 5.59
N LEU A 491 -1.14 -16.35 4.29
CA LEU A 491 -2.31 -16.53 3.42
C LEU A 491 -2.92 -17.93 3.53
N SER A 492 -2.10 -18.98 3.62
CA SER A 492 -2.55 -20.37 3.76
C SER A 492 -3.35 -20.63 5.04
N ASN A 493 -3.17 -19.78 6.06
CA ASN A 493 -3.86 -19.87 7.34
C ASN A 493 -5.08 -18.95 7.44
N ILE A 494 -5.45 -18.26 6.35
CA ILE A 494 -6.61 -17.36 6.33
C ILE A 494 -7.83 -18.07 5.75
N ILE A 495 -8.95 -17.94 6.44
CA ILE A 495 -10.25 -18.40 5.96
C ILE A 495 -10.83 -17.31 5.04
N TYR A 496 -11.21 -17.70 3.84
CA TYR A 496 -11.91 -16.86 2.88
C TYR A 496 -13.40 -17.19 2.88
N ASP A 497 -14.19 -16.34 3.53
CA ASP A 497 -15.63 -16.51 3.62
C ASP A 497 -16.31 -16.09 2.30
N THR A 498 -16.78 -17.08 1.53
CA THR A 498 -17.56 -16.85 0.29
C THR A 498 -19.05 -16.73 0.55
N THR A 499 -19.50 -17.05 1.78
CA THR A 499 -20.91 -17.01 2.16
C THR A 499 -21.37 -15.62 2.58
N GLY A 500 -20.48 -14.84 3.17
CA GLY A 500 -20.74 -13.55 3.81
C GLY A 500 -21.33 -13.71 5.23
N MET A 501 -21.21 -14.86 5.85
CA MET A 501 -21.65 -15.09 7.23
C MET A 501 -20.86 -14.28 8.25
N MET A 502 -19.56 -14.09 7.99
CA MET A 502 -18.65 -13.27 8.80
C MET A 502 -18.33 -11.93 8.13
N ASP A 503 -19.24 -11.41 7.27
CA ASP A 503 -19.09 -10.10 6.64
C ASP A 503 -19.01 -8.98 7.69
N ALA A 504 -18.01 -8.10 7.57
CA ALA A 504 -17.75 -7.05 8.55
C ALA A 504 -18.89 -6.03 8.68
N ASN A 505 -19.67 -5.78 7.62
CA ASN A 505 -20.76 -4.80 7.62
C ASN A 505 -22.10 -5.40 8.05
N ASN A 506 -22.32 -6.69 7.79
CA ASN A 506 -23.54 -7.42 8.07
C ASN A 506 -23.23 -8.74 8.76
N GLN A 507 -22.41 -8.69 9.80
CA GLN A 507 -21.94 -9.85 10.51
C GLN A 507 -23.09 -10.63 11.12
N VAL A 508 -23.28 -11.87 10.66
CA VAL A 508 -24.31 -12.79 11.17
C VAL A 508 -23.80 -13.50 12.42
N MET A 509 -22.55 -13.89 12.41
CA MET A 509 -21.87 -14.55 13.52
C MET A 509 -20.59 -13.77 13.87
N ALA A 510 -20.41 -13.43 15.13
CA ALA A 510 -19.19 -12.78 15.61
C ALA A 510 -17.98 -13.71 15.45
N ASP A 511 -16.78 -13.16 15.26
CA ASP A 511 -15.56 -13.93 15.07
C ASP A 511 -15.28 -14.89 16.22
N GLU A 512 -15.50 -14.41 17.45
CA GLU A 512 -15.31 -15.21 18.66
C GLU A 512 -16.29 -16.39 18.73
N ASP A 513 -17.57 -16.15 18.39
CA ASP A 513 -18.58 -17.20 18.29
C ASP A 513 -18.21 -18.22 17.22
N PHE A 514 -17.74 -17.75 16.05
CA PHE A 514 -17.30 -18.62 14.98
C PHE A 514 -16.17 -19.57 15.43
N TYR A 515 -15.14 -19.05 16.09
CA TYR A 515 -14.04 -19.88 16.59
C TYR A 515 -14.47 -20.85 17.69
N ASN A 516 -15.33 -20.40 18.61
CA ASN A 516 -15.84 -21.23 19.70
C ASN A 516 -16.70 -22.38 19.18
N ILE A 517 -17.50 -22.15 18.15
CA ILE A 517 -18.40 -23.15 17.57
C ILE A 517 -17.64 -24.08 16.63
N SER A 518 -16.98 -23.53 15.64
CA SER A 518 -16.42 -24.30 14.53
C SER A 518 -15.12 -25.01 14.86
N LYS A 519 -14.38 -24.53 15.88
CA LYS A 519 -13.04 -25.02 16.26
C LYS A 519 -12.03 -25.00 15.10
N TYR A 520 -12.24 -24.13 14.11
CA TYR A 520 -11.31 -23.98 12.98
C TYR A 520 -9.92 -23.56 13.49
N SER A 521 -8.87 -24.20 12.96
CA SER A 521 -7.48 -23.84 13.25
C SER A 521 -7.02 -22.60 12.50
N LYS A 522 -7.55 -22.35 11.31
CA LYS A 522 -7.27 -21.18 10.48
C LYS A 522 -7.97 -19.92 11.01
N CYS A 523 -7.50 -18.76 10.60
CA CYS A 523 -7.95 -17.47 11.10
C CYS A 523 -8.80 -16.70 10.08
N LEU A 524 -9.77 -15.94 10.59
CA LEU A 524 -10.46 -14.91 9.80
C LEU A 524 -9.53 -13.68 9.71
N ALA A 525 -9.50 -13.04 8.56
CA ALA A 525 -8.82 -11.75 8.41
C ALA A 525 -9.49 -10.69 9.31
N HIS A 526 -8.73 -9.67 9.71
CA HIS A 526 -9.22 -8.58 10.54
C HIS A 526 -10.49 -7.96 9.92
N SER A 527 -11.48 -7.61 10.74
CA SER A 527 -12.78 -7.13 10.28
C SER A 527 -12.69 -5.88 9.39
N GLU A 528 -11.76 -4.97 9.68
CA GLU A 528 -11.55 -3.74 8.91
C GLU A 528 -11.14 -3.97 7.44
N ILE A 529 -10.52 -5.11 7.14
CA ILE A 529 -10.03 -5.38 5.78
C ILE A 529 -10.86 -6.41 5.01
N ARG A 530 -11.77 -7.16 5.65
CA ARG A 530 -12.52 -8.24 4.98
C ARG A 530 -13.27 -7.77 3.73
N ASN A 531 -13.82 -6.56 3.79
CA ASN A 531 -14.57 -5.95 2.69
C ASN A 531 -13.72 -5.02 1.83
N HIS A 532 -12.41 -4.91 2.11
CA HIS A 532 -11.53 -4.06 1.34
C HIS A 532 -11.34 -4.63 -0.08
N PRO A 533 -11.47 -3.82 -1.16
CA PRO A 533 -11.38 -4.32 -2.53
C PRO A 533 -10.09 -5.08 -2.84
N ARG A 534 -8.97 -4.62 -2.27
CA ARG A 534 -7.66 -5.27 -2.45
C ARG A 534 -7.54 -6.59 -1.72
N PHE A 535 -8.17 -6.73 -0.54
CA PHE A 535 -8.23 -8.02 0.14
C PHE A 535 -9.10 -9.02 -0.63
N ILE A 536 -10.23 -8.58 -1.18
CA ILE A 536 -11.08 -9.42 -2.05
C ILE A 536 -10.32 -9.88 -3.29
N GLU A 537 -9.45 -9.02 -3.85
CA GLU A 537 -8.57 -9.40 -4.97
C GLU A 537 -7.55 -10.47 -4.55
N ILE A 538 -6.92 -10.33 -3.37
CA ILE A 538 -6.06 -11.36 -2.79
C ILE A 538 -6.81 -12.68 -2.61
N GLN A 539 -8.02 -12.65 -2.07
CA GLN A 539 -8.86 -13.85 -1.93
C GLN A 539 -9.05 -14.56 -3.27
N ARG A 540 -9.40 -13.85 -4.33
CA ARG A 540 -9.62 -14.45 -5.66
C ARG A 540 -8.37 -15.12 -6.24
N ILE A 541 -7.18 -14.61 -5.90
CA ILE A 541 -5.91 -15.12 -6.42
C ILE A 541 -5.40 -16.31 -5.60
N PHE A 542 -5.57 -16.29 -4.27
CA PHE A 542 -4.90 -17.21 -3.34
C PHE A 542 -5.86 -18.13 -2.58
N ALA A 543 -7.18 -18.02 -2.80
CA ALA A 543 -8.12 -18.97 -2.24
C ALA A 543 -7.92 -20.37 -2.85
N THR A 544 -7.95 -21.38 -1.98
CA THR A 544 -7.91 -22.80 -2.31
C THR A 544 -9.10 -23.48 -1.67
N ASP A 545 -9.41 -24.72 -2.06
CA ASP A 545 -10.48 -25.49 -1.43
C ASP A 545 -10.25 -25.67 0.08
N ASP A 546 -8.98 -25.74 0.50
CA ASP A 546 -8.59 -25.97 1.89
C ASP A 546 -8.79 -24.75 2.82
N ASN A 547 -8.84 -23.52 2.26
CA ASN A 547 -9.04 -22.31 3.03
C ASN A 547 -10.31 -21.50 2.64
N THR A 548 -11.14 -22.05 1.76
CA THR A 548 -12.41 -21.44 1.37
C THR A 548 -13.55 -21.93 2.27
N PHE A 549 -14.28 -20.99 2.86
CA PHE A 549 -15.47 -21.26 3.66
C PHE A 549 -16.72 -21.04 2.81
N GLY A 550 -17.40 -22.14 2.49
CA GLY A 550 -18.63 -22.17 1.68
C GLY A 550 -19.85 -22.63 2.49
N PHE A 551 -21.01 -22.75 1.82
CA PHE A 551 -22.24 -23.22 2.48
C PHE A 551 -22.17 -24.66 2.99
N ASP A 552 -21.36 -25.52 2.38
CA ASP A 552 -21.15 -26.88 2.87
C ASP A 552 -20.47 -26.89 4.25
N ASN A 553 -19.58 -25.91 4.48
CA ASN A 553 -18.96 -25.74 5.80
C ASN A 553 -19.96 -25.26 6.85
N ILE A 554 -20.96 -24.44 6.48
CA ILE A 554 -22.04 -24.05 7.39
C ILE A 554 -22.85 -25.30 7.78
N ILE A 555 -23.18 -26.17 6.82
CA ILE A 555 -23.89 -27.41 7.08
C ILE A 555 -23.05 -28.31 7.99
N SER A 556 -21.73 -28.43 7.75
CA SER A 556 -20.83 -29.19 8.62
C SER A 556 -20.81 -28.63 10.06
N ILE A 557 -20.76 -27.30 10.23
CA ILE A 557 -20.83 -26.68 11.57
C ILE A 557 -22.15 -27.05 12.27
N ILE A 558 -23.28 -26.97 11.59
CA ILE A 558 -24.58 -27.28 12.18
C ILE A 558 -24.68 -28.76 12.58
N THR A 559 -24.06 -29.67 11.81
CA THR A 559 -24.13 -31.11 12.03
C THR A 559 -23.08 -31.63 12.99
N GLU A 560 -21.82 -31.24 12.80
CA GLU A 560 -20.66 -31.78 13.52
C GLU A 560 -20.39 -31.05 14.84
N CYS A 561 -20.72 -29.74 14.90
CA CYS A 561 -20.57 -28.89 16.07
C CYS A 561 -21.94 -28.53 16.66
N LYS A 562 -22.87 -29.47 16.65
CA LYS A 562 -24.28 -29.27 16.95
C LYS A 562 -24.54 -28.61 18.29
N ASP A 563 -23.88 -29.07 19.35
CA ASP A 563 -24.13 -28.56 20.70
C ASP A 563 -23.73 -27.10 20.86
N GLU A 564 -22.57 -26.71 20.33
CA GLU A 564 -22.08 -25.34 20.35
C GLU A 564 -22.92 -24.43 19.46
N PHE A 565 -23.27 -24.90 18.26
CA PHE A 565 -24.14 -24.18 17.35
C PHE A 565 -25.55 -23.97 17.95
N HIS A 566 -26.15 -25.00 18.55
CA HIS A 566 -27.44 -24.93 19.22
C HIS A 566 -27.41 -23.93 20.38
N LYS A 567 -26.33 -23.92 21.16
CA LYS A 567 -26.17 -22.93 22.25
C LYS A 567 -26.13 -21.50 21.73
N TRP A 568 -25.48 -21.25 20.61
CA TRP A 568 -25.41 -19.93 19.96
C TRP A 568 -26.75 -19.54 19.34
N VAL A 569 -27.39 -20.42 18.59
CA VAL A 569 -28.63 -20.13 17.85
C VAL A 569 -29.88 -20.09 18.75
N LYS A 570 -29.78 -20.54 20.02
CA LYS A 570 -30.84 -20.33 21.04
C LYS A 570 -31.04 -18.88 21.42
N ASP A 571 -30.03 -18.01 21.24
CA ASP A 571 -30.25 -16.56 21.38
C ASP A 571 -31.19 -16.08 20.28
N ILE A 572 -32.20 -15.29 20.64
CA ILE A 572 -33.25 -14.84 19.73
C ILE A 572 -32.66 -13.97 18.60
N ASN A 573 -31.68 -13.11 18.91
CA ASN A 573 -31.11 -12.20 17.92
C ASN A 573 -30.21 -12.98 16.94
N ASN A 574 -29.41 -13.92 17.43
CA ASN A 574 -28.62 -14.81 16.61
C ASN A 574 -29.50 -15.67 15.70
N ASN A 575 -30.59 -16.21 16.23
CA ASN A 575 -31.56 -16.98 15.47
C ASN A 575 -32.18 -16.15 14.33
N ILE A 576 -32.62 -14.93 14.63
CA ILE A 576 -33.18 -14.02 13.62
C ILE A 576 -32.12 -13.67 12.57
N SER A 577 -30.89 -13.35 12.99
CA SER A 577 -29.79 -12.99 12.06
C SER A 577 -29.41 -14.15 11.15
N PHE A 578 -29.36 -15.36 11.69
CA PHE A 578 -29.09 -16.56 10.92
C PHE A 578 -30.17 -16.86 9.88
N PHE A 579 -31.44 -16.77 10.26
CA PHE A 579 -32.54 -16.92 9.30
C PHE A 579 -32.53 -15.84 8.22
N LYS A 580 -32.36 -14.57 8.58
CA LYS A 580 -32.21 -13.46 7.61
C LYS A 580 -31.13 -13.78 6.59
N PHE A 581 -29.98 -14.25 7.04
CA PHE A 581 -28.87 -14.64 6.20
C PHE A 581 -29.26 -15.79 5.25
N LEU A 582 -29.86 -16.88 5.76
CA LEU A 582 -30.25 -18.02 4.93
C LEU A 582 -31.30 -17.63 3.87
N PHE A 583 -32.26 -16.78 4.21
CA PHE A 583 -33.24 -16.26 3.27
C PHE A 583 -32.63 -15.34 2.22
N ALA A 584 -31.77 -14.40 2.63
CA ALA A 584 -31.09 -13.47 1.75
C ALA A 584 -30.17 -14.17 0.73
N LYS A 585 -29.63 -15.33 1.09
CA LYS A 585 -28.80 -16.18 0.21
C LYS A 585 -29.58 -17.26 -0.52
N GLU A 586 -30.91 -17.32 -0.37
CA GLU A 586 -31.79 -18.36 -0.97
C GLU A 586 -31.37 -19.80 -0.60
N LYS A 587 -30.76 -19.98 0.59
CA LYS A 587 -30.21 -21.27 1.04
C LYS A 587 -31.07 -21.99 2.08
N ILE A 588 -32.14 -21.36 2.56
CA ILE A 588 -32.97 -21.90 3.63
C ILE A 588 -33.48 -23.30 3.31
N THR A 589 -34.02 -23.52 2.11
CA THR A 589 -34.61 -24.83 1.70
C THR A 589 -33.54 -25.91 1.65
N SER A 590 -32.34 -25.59 1.13
CA SER A 590 -31.23 -26.52 1.04
C SER A 590 -30.73 -26.92 2.44
N VAL A 591 -30.57 -25.96 3.36
CA VAL A 591 -30.11 -26.21 4.73
C VAL A 591 -31.17 -27.05 5.48
N ILE A 592 -32.44 -26.68 5.45
CA ILE A 592 -33.53 -27.42 6.12
C ILE A 592 -33.63 -28.86 5.63
N SER A 593 -33.39 -29.13 4.35
CA SER A 593 -33.46 -30.50 3.82
C SER A 593 -32.35 -31.41 4.39
N THR A 594 -31.27 -30.84 4.88
CA THR A 594 -30.14 -31.57 5.47
C THR A 594 -30.20 -31.56 6.98
N VAL A 595 -30.44 -30.39 7.58
CA VAL A 595 -30.52 -30.16 9.03
C VAL A 595 -31.63 -29.15 9.30
N SER A 596 -32.55 -29.50 10.18
CA SER A 596 -33.77 -28.69 10.43
C SER A 596 -34.00 -28.35 11.91
N ASP A 597 -33.19 -28.82 12.85
CA ASP A 597 -33.43 -28.69 14.27
C ASP A 597 -32.81 -27.44 14.93
N PHE A 598 -32.91 -26.32 14.22
CA PHE A 598 -32.44 -25.00 14.72
C PHE A 598 -33.55 -23.93 14.77
N PHE A 599 -34.81 -24.33 14.60
CA PHE A 599 -35.92 -23.42 14.81
C PHE A 599 -36.21 -23.26 16.30
N LEU A 600 -36.26 -22.01 16.76
CA LEU A 600 -36.49 -21.68 18.15
C LEU A 600 -37.99 -21.71 18.45
N ALA A 601 -38.36 -22.60 19.39
CA ALA A 601 -39.70 -22.64 19.94
C ALA A 601 -39.89 -21.55 21.02
N GLU A 602 -41.15 -21.24 21.35
CA GLU A 602 -41.47 -20.32 22.45
C GLU A 602 -41.01 -20.83 23.82
N SER A 603 -40.93 -22.14 24.01
CA SER A 603 -40.35 -22.80 25.18
C SER A 603 -38.85 -22.56 25.37
N GLY A 604 -38.16 -21.97 24.39
CA GLY A 604 -36.71 -21.82 24.34
C GLY A 604 -35.95 -23.07 23.84
N GLU A 605 -36.66 -24.12 23.46
CA GLU A 605 -36.05 -25.30 22.86
C GLU A 605 -35.88 -25.14 21.34
N LEU A 606 -34.89 -25.84 20.78
CA LEU A 606 -34.70 -25.94 19.34
C LEU A 606 -35.35 -27.22 18.80
N CYS A 607 -36.02 -27.10 17.67
CA CYS A 607 -36.66 -28.24 17.02
C CYS A 607 -36.77 -28.04 15.50
N SER A 608 -37.21 -29.07 14.79
CA SER A 608 -37.49 -28.97 13.38
C SER A 608 -38.84 -28.27 13.14
N PRO A 609 -39.05 -27.59 11.98
CA PRO A 609 -40.26 -26.86 11.69
C PRO A 609 -41.51 -27.76 11.66
N GLU A 610 -41.37 -29.03 11.31
CA GLU A 610 -42.45 -30.03 11.29
C GLU A 610 -43.08 -30.28 12.66
N LYS A 611 -42.38 -29.88 13.75
CA LYS A 611 -42.87 -29.98 15.12
C LYS A 611 -43.55 -28.70 15.61
N LEU A 612 -43.40 -27.59 14.90
CA LEU A 612 -43.84 -26.26 15.29
C LEU A 612 -45.10 -25.82 14.55
N TYR A 613 -46.04 -25.28 15.28
CA TYR A 613 -47.13 -24.54 14.70
C TYR A 613 -46.72 -23.12 14.38
N PHE A 614 -47.09 -22.63 13.20
CA PHE A 614 -46.72 -21.29 12.74
C PHE A 614 -47.81 -20.25 13.01
N ASN A 615 -49.07 -20.57 12.69
CA ASN A 615 -50.23 -19.65 12.80
C ASN A 615 -51.29 -20.18 13.74
N ILE A 616 -51.07 -20.01 15.05
CA ILE A 616 -52.07 -20.45 16.06
C ILE A 616 -52.47 -19.32 17.02
N ASP A 617 -52.05 -18.09 16.77
CA ASP A 617 -52.21 -16.97 17.70
C ASP A 617 -53.68 -16.65 18.05
N GLU A 618 -54.56 -16.75 17.09
CA GLU A 618 -55.99 -16.51 17.24
C GLU A 618 -56.65 -17.48 18.22
N TYR A 619 -56.08 -18.67 18.37
CA TYR A 619 -56.60 -19.70 19.26
C TYR A 619 -55.97 -19.69 20.65
N LEU A 620 -54.82 -19.06 20.83
CA LEU A 620 -54.07 -19.05 22.11
C LEU A 620 -54.78 -18.32 23.23
N VAL A 621 -55.65 -17.37 22.90
CA VAL A 621 -56.50 -16.69 23.89
C VAL A 621 -57.40 -17.71 24.60
N ASP A 622 -57.79 -18.72 23.88
CA ASP A 622 -58.79 -19.68 24.36
C ASP A 622 -58.16 -20.97 24.92
N ILE A 623 -57.00 -21.38 24.37
CA ILE A 623 -56.34 -22.64 24.78
C ILE A 623 -54.91 -22.46 25.34
N GLY A 624 -54.51 -21.25 25.74
CA GLY A 624 -53.17 -20.98 26.25
C GLY A 624 -52.75 -21.81 27.46
N MET A 625 -53.73 -22.37 28.23
CA MET A 625 -53.45 -23.27 29.35
C MET A 625 -52.90 -24.64 28.89
N PHE A 626 -52.95 -24.94 27.59
CA PHE A 626 -52.41 -26.12 26.93
C PHE A 626 -51.25 -25.80 25.98
N GLU A 627 -50.61 -24.68 26.19
CA GLU A 627 -49.53 -24.20 25.34
C GLU A 627 -48.36 -25.19 25.18
N ASP A 628 -48.08 -25.98 26.23
CA ASP A 628 -47.07 -27.06 26.22
C ASP A 628 -47.40 -28.21 25.22
N LEU A 629 -48.67 -28.37 24.86
CA LEU A 629 -49.12 -29.35 23.86
C LEU A 629 -49.04 -28.79 22.43
N LEU A 630 -48.82 -27.51 22.30
CA LEU A 630 -48.84 -26.76 21.07
C LEU A 630 -47.50 -26.08 20.86
N PRO A 631 -46.43 -26.84 20.61
CA PRO A 631 -45.11 -26.23 20.40
C PRO A 631 -45.20 -25.28 19.18
N ARG A 632 -44.96 -24.01 19.42
CA ARG A 632 -45.03 -22.95 18.42
C ARG A 632 -43.69 -22.29 18.26
N MET A 633 -43.49 -21.70 17.08
CA MET A 633 -42.33 -20.90 16.85
C MET A 633 -42.29 -19.69 17.76
N ASN A 634 -41.07 -19.30 18.23
CA ASN A 634 -40.90 -18.12 19.07
C ASN A 634 -41.51 -16.89 18.40
N ILE A 635 -42.35 -16.18 19.12
CA ILE A 635 -43.19 -15.09 18.59
C ILE A 635 -42.34 -13.95 18.01
N LYS A 636 -41.23 -13.59 18.68
CA LYS A 636 -40.35 -12.52 18.20
C LYS A 636 -39.63 -12.88 16.93
N VAL A 637 -39.13 -14.12 16.80
CA VAL A 637 -38.50 -14.64 15.58
C VAL A 637 -39.50 -14.66 14.44
N ARG A 638 -40.68 -15.24 14.69
CA ARG A 638 -41.75 -15.36 13.71
C ARG A 638 -42.24 -14.01 13.18
N ASP A 639 -42.56 -13.08 14.08
CA ASP A 639 -43.10 -11.77 13.70
C ASP A 639 -42.07 -10.90 12.99
N THR A 640 -40.78 -11.02 13.33
CA THR A 640 -39.69 -10.33 12.64
C THR A 640 -39.51 -10.85 11.20
N LEU A 641 -39.74 -12.14 10.96
CA LEU A 641 -39.47 -12.83 9.69
C LEU A 641 -40.74 -13.38 9.05
N LYS A 642 -41.90 -12.83 9.38
CA LYS A 642 -43.21 -13.31 8.96
C LYS A 642 -43.37 -13.43 7.43
N LYS A 643 -42.76 -12.50 6.69
CA LYS A 643 -42.81 -12.49 5.21
C LYS A 643 -41.95 -13.61 4.61
N GLU A 644 -40.75 -13.77 5.16
CA GLU A 644 -39.74 -14.74 4.72
C GLU A 644 -40.23 -16.16 4.98
N PHE A 645 -40.75 -16.43 6.17
CA PHE A 645 -41.28 -17.76 6.55
C PHE A 645 -42.49 -18.23 5.71
N LYS A 646 -43.25 -17.31 5.13
CA LYS A 646 -44.30 -17.69 4.17
C LYS A 646 -43.79 -18.52 3.00
N SER A 647 -42.53 -18.36 2.61
CA SER A 647 -41.95 -19.15 1.50
C SER A 647 -41.71 -20.61 1.84
N ILE A 648 -41.67 -20.95 3.14
CA ILE A 648 -41.49 -22.30 3.67
C ILE A 648 -42.65 -22.75 4.56
N ASP A 649 -43.80 -22.12 4.43
CA ASP A 649 -45.01 -22.37 5.25
C ASP A 649 -45.35 -23.85 5.29
N GLY A 650 -45.31 -24.53 4.16
CA GLY A 650 -45.57 -25.97 4.08
C GLY A 650 -44.59 -26.89 4.82
N LYS A 651 -43.54 -26.35 5.44
CA LYS A 651 -42.61 -27.11 6.29
C LYS A 651 -43.01 -27.14 7.75
N PHE A 652 -43.93 -26.27 8.17
CA PHE A 652 -44.43 -26.23 9.55
C PHE A 652 -45.56 -27.23 9.78
N LYS A 653 -45.77 -27.58 11.05
CA LYS A 653 -46.89 -28.40 11.44
C LYS A 653 -48.20 -27.68 11.16
N HIS A 654 -49.10 -28.34 10.44
CA HIS A 654 -50.42 -27.79 10.18
C HIS A 654 -51.25 -27.75 11.47
N PHE A 655 -51.83 -26.61 11.81
CA PHE A 655 -52.73 -26.46 12.94
C PHE A 655 -54.13 -26.80 12.48
N ASN A 656 -54.64 -27.95 12.95
CA ASN A 656 -56.02 -28.39 12.74
C ASN A 656 -56.79 -28.17 14.05
N PRO A 657 -57.65 -27.15 14.18
CA PRO A 657 -58.38 -26.87 15.43
C PRO A 657 -59.25 -28.04 15.85
N VAL A 658 -59.85 -28.77 14.92
CA VAL A 658 -60.73 -29.88 15.20
C VAL A 658 -59.96 -31.05 15.82
N ASP A 659 -58.84 -31.43 15.26
CA ASP A 659 -57.97 -32.50 15.76
C ASP A 659 -57.37 -32.14 17.13
N ILE A 660 -56.98 -30.90 17.33
CA ILE A 660 -56.49 -30.43 18.62
C ILE A 660 -57.58 -30.49 19.67
N ALA A 661 -58.82 -30.04 19.37
CA ALA A 661 -59.95 -30.13 20.27
C ALA A 661 -60.21 -31.57 20.68
N LYS A 662 -60.22 -32.48 19.69
CA LYS A 662 -60.43 -33.91 19.90
C LYS A 662 -59.35 -34.53 20.78
N ASN A 663 -58.06 -34.29 20.50
CA ASN A 663 -56.96 -34.84 21.26
C ASN A 663 -56.97 -34.34 22.71
N ILE A 664 -57.25 -33.05 22.95
CA ILE A 664 -57.32 -32.51 24.35
C ILE A 664 -58.50 -33.16 25.09
N VAL A 665 -59.66 -33.31 24.46
CA VAL A 665 -60.86 -33.90 25.09
C VAL A 665 -60.66 -35.38 25.38
N GLU A 666 -60.09 -36.14 24.47
CA GLU A 666 -59.82 -37.59 24.61
C GLU A 666 -58.81 -37.85 25.80
N ASP A 667 -57.83 -36.98 25.94
CA ASP A 667 -56.83 -37.15 26.98
C ASP A 667 -57.17 -36.43 28.30
N PHE A 668 -58.31 -35.74 28.36
CA PHE A 668 -58.68 -34.91 29.49
C PHE A 668 -58.79 -35.70 30.80
N GLU A 669 -59.34 -36.94 30.73
CA GLU A 669 -59.47 -37.80 31.93
C GLU A 669 -58.17 -38.50 32.33
N LYS A 670 -57.20 -38.61 31.40
CA LYS A 670 -55.93 -39.32 31.59
C LYS A 670 -54.80 -38.41 32.06
N SER A 671 -55.04 -37.07 32.00
CA SER A 671 -54.03 -36.07 32.21
C SER A 671 -54.49 -35.06 33.27
N ASP A 672 -53.59 -34.13 33.66
CA ASP A 672 -53.89 -33.07 34.63
C ASP A 672 -54.70 -31.89 34.06
N TYR A 673 -55.31 -32.06 32.87
CA TYR A 673 -55.94 -30.99 32.11
C TYR A 673 -57.11 -30.29 32.84
N ALA A 674 -57.87 -31.04 33.62
CA ALA A 674 -58.90 -30.44 34.47
C ALA A 674 -58.35 -29.47 35.50
N SER A 675 -57.13 -29.72 36.00
CA SER A 675 -56.47 -28.83 36.98
C SER A 675 -55.90 -27.54 36.36
N ARG A 676 -55.68 -27.57 35.05
CA ARG A 676 -55.22 -26.42 34.27
C ARG A 676 -56.32 -25.39 34.04
N ILE A 677 -57.59 -25.88 34.02
CA ILE A 677 -58.76 -25.03 33.91
C ILE A 677 -59.25 -24.66 35.33
N ASN A 678 -58.45 -23.85 35.99
CA ASN A 678 -58.62 -23.58 37.43
C ASN A 678 -59.30 -22.24 37.73
N ASP A 679 -59.82 -21.55 36.73
CA ASP A 679 -60.59 -20.33 36.88
C ASP A 679 -61.70 -20.23 35.82
N LEU A 680 -62.70 -19.36 36.05
CA LEU A 680 -63.81 -19.12 35.16
C LEU A 680 -63.40 -18.73 33.76
N LYS A 681 -62.40 -17.81 33.64
CA LYS A 681 -61.95 -17.29 32.36
C LYS A 681 -61.36 -18.39 31.48
N LYS A 682 -60.55 -19.28 32.02
CA LYS A 682 -59.97 -20.41 31.30
C LYS A 682 -61.05 -21.40 30.88
N SER A 683 -62.02 -21.66 31.75
CA SER A 683 -63.11 -22.54 31.40
C SER A 683 -63.97 -21.96 30.26
N VAL A 684 -64.32 -20.69 30.32
CA VAL A 684 -65.06 -19.99 29.27
C VAL A 684 -64.24 -20.02 27.94
N ASN A 685 -62.98 -19.74 28.00
CA ASN A 685 -62.11 -19.71 26.80
C ASN A 685 -62.03 -21.09 26.15
N PHE A 686 -61.85 -22.16 26.92
CA PHE A 686 -61.79 -23.50 26.32
C PHE A 686 -63.12 -23.95 25.69
N ILE A 687 -64.25 -23.67 26.35
CA ILE A 687 -65.59 -23.94 25.72
C ILE A 687 -65.77 -23.13 24.44
N HIS A 688 -65.31 -21.87 24.45
CA HIS A 688 -65.35 -21.06 23.26
C HIS A 688 -64.48 -21.67 22.15
N PHE A 689 -63.27 -22.13 22.43
CA PHE A 689 -62.44 -22.83 21.48
C PHE A 689 -63.11 -24.06 20.88
N LEU A 690 -63.68 -24.91 21.76
CA LEU A 690 -64.40 -26.11 21.28
C LEU A 690 -65.58 -25.77 20.35
N ALA A 691 -66.30 -24.70 20.68
CA ALA A 691 -67.47 -24.26 19.92
C ALA A 691 -67.13 -23.70 18.52
N VAL A 692 -65.93 -23.04 18.40
CA VAL A 692 -65.49 -22.38 17.16
C VAL A 692 -64.45 -23.17 16.39
N ALA A 693 -63.98 -24.33 16.92
CA ALA A 693 -62.98 -25.14 16.30
C ALA A 693 -63.50 -25.69 14.95
N ARG A 694 -62.94 -25.21 13.83
CA ARG A 694 -63.31 -25.58 12.47
C ARG A 694 -62.08 -25.77 11.58
N GLU A 695 -62.12 -26.77 10.76
CA GLU A 695 -61.19 -26.93 9.65
C GLU A 695 -61.96 -27.17 8.33
N GLY A 696 -61.90 -26.18 7.44
CA GLY A 696 -62.72 -26.20 6.23
C GLY A 696 -64.21 -26.28 6.54
N SER A 697 -64.87 -27.36 6.13
CA SER A 697 -66.30 -27.65 6.42
C SER A 697 -66.48 -28.49 7.69
N LEU A 698 -65.45 -28.98 8.32
CA LEU A 698 -65.54 -29.79 9.54
C LEU A 698 -65.54 -28.87 10.78
N THR A 699 -66.46 -29.22 11.71
CA THR A 699 -66.55 -28.58 13.04
C THR A 699 -66.34 -29.64 14.09
N TYR A 700 -65.84 -29.25 15.26
CA TYR A 700 -65.70 -30.15 16.38
C TYR A 700 -67.14 -30.51 16.88
N ASP A 701 -67.47 -31.79 16.73
CA ASP A 701 -68.79 -32.34 17.12
C ASP A 701 -68.70 -33.39 18.26
N GLY A 702 -67.49 -33.56 18.81
CA GLY A 702 -67.20 -34.50 19.89
C GLY A 702 -67.87 -34.13 21.24
N ASP A 703 -67.84 -35.06 22.14
CA ASP A 703 -68.39 -34.88 23.50
C ASP A 703 -67.50 -33.97 24.34
N LEU A 704 -68.11 -33.37 25.40
CA LEU A 704 -67.36 -32.70 26.45
C LEU A 704 -66.71 -33.75 27.39
N PRO A 705 -65.54 -33.42 27.98
CA PRO A 705 -64.95 -34.26 29.01
C PRO A 705 -65.91 -34.49 30.19
N LYS A 706 -65.95 -35.72 30.73
CA LYS A 706 -66.89 -36.08 31.76
C LYS A 706 -66.79 -35.24 33.02
N GLU A 707 -65.65 -34.83 33.47
CA GLU A 707 -65.45 -34.03 34.65
C GLU A 707 -65.00 -32.60 34.33
N TYR A 708 -65.54 -32.02 33.24
CA TYR A 708 -65.19 -30.66 32.88
C TYR A 708 -65.62 -29.66 33.97
N PRO A 709 -64.69 -28.75 34.39
CA PRO A 709 -64.92 -27.78 35.45
C PRO A 709 -65.74 -26.58 34.96
N PHE A 710 -67.06 -26.72 34.86
CA PHE A 710 -67.95 -25.61 34.63
C PHE A 710 -68.05 -24.73 35.86
N TYR A 711 -68.26 -23.46 35.67
CA TYR A 711 -68.52 -22.48 36.74
C TYR A 711 -69.99 -22.08 36.75
N ASP A 712 -70.55 -22.13 37.92
CA ASP A 712 -71.94 -21.64 38.17
C ASP A 712 -71.95 -20.09 38.24
N GLU A 713 -73.17 -19.51 38.34
CA GLU A 713 -73.40 -18.08 38.45
C GLU A 713 -72.74 -17.42 39.69
N ASN A 714 -72.35 -18.21 40.67
CA ASN A 714 -71.68 -17.78 41.88
C ASN A 714 -70.16 -17.98 41.81
N GLY A 715 -69.64 -18.44 40.66
CA GLY A 715 -68.23 -18.72 40.45
C GLY A 715 -67.72 -20.02 41.11
N LYS A 716 -68.64 -20.95 41.49
CA LYS A 716 -68.31 -22.24 42.10
C LYS A 716 -68.19 -23.29 40.97
N ILE A 717 -67.24 -24.20 41.07
CA ILE A 717 -67.03 -25.28 40.09
C ILE A 717 -68.13 -26.34 40.21
N CYS A 718 -68.76 -26.69 39.10
CA CYS A 718 -69.68 -27.77 38.95
C CYS A 718 -69.14 -28.74 37.90
N LYS A 719 -68.85 -29.99 38.28
CA LYS A 719 -68.30 -31.00 37.37
C LYS A 719 -69.33 -31.82 36.67
N ASP A 720 -70.64 -31.78 37.07
CA ASP A 720 -71.70 -32.47 36.44
C ASP A 720 -72.55 -31.50 35.59
N VAL A 721 -72.43 -31.60 34.30
CA VAL A 721 -73.11 -30.73 33.35
C VAL A 721 -74.62 -30.86 33.40
N ASN A 722 -75.14 -31.99 33.85
CA ASN A 722 -76.58 -32.26 33.95
C ASN A 722 -77.21 -31.48 35.10
N LEU A 723 -76.47 -30.92 36.00
CA LEU A 723 -76.91 -30.08 37.11
C LEU A 723 -76.93 -28.58 36.74
N LEU A 724 -76.48 -28.18 35.56
CA LEU A 724 -76.40 -26.83 35.06
C LEU A 724 -77.53 -26.49 34.13
N PHE A 725 -78.05 -25.28 34.26
CA PHE A 725 -79.06 -24.75 33.35
C PHE A 725 -78.64 -23.45 32.71
N ARG A 726 -79.08 -23.17 31.49
CA ARG A 726 -78.91 -21.90 30.83
C ARG A 726 -80.05 -20.94 31.22
N LYS A 727 -79.71 -19.66 31.37
CA LYS A 727 -80.68 -18.59 31.37
C LYS A 727 -81.09 -18.18 29.99
N ASP A 728 -82.34 -18.20 29.68
CA ASP A 728 -82.87 -17.58 28.47
C ASP A 728 -83.26 -16.08 28.76
N LYS A 729 -83.84 -15.43 27.75
CA LYS A 729 -84.26 -14.03 27.81
C LYS A 729 -85.23 -13.78 29.03
N PHE A 730 -85.83 -14.81 29.56
CA PHE A 730 -86.74 -14.74 30.70
C PHE A 730 -86.15 -15.27 32.00
N GLY A 731 -84.92 -15.78 31.96
CA GLY A 731 -84.30 -16.51 33.10
C GLY A 731 -84.18 -15.75 34.39
N GLU A 732 -83.96 -14.48 34.39
CA GLU A 732 -83.91 -13.66 35.61
C GLU A 732 -85.30 -13.43 36.22
N ASP A 733 -86.32 -13.24 35.40
CA ASP A 733 -87.69 -13.07 35.89
C ASP A 733 -88.28 -14.39 36.43
N LEU A 734 -87.90 -15.49 35.79
CA LEU A 734 -88.35 -16.80 36.28
C LEU A 734 -87.71 -17.18 37.57
N LYS A 735 -86.42 -16.95 37.78
CA LYS A 735 -85.70 -17.17 39.01
C LYS A 735 -86.35 -16.35 40.15
N LYS A 736 -86.73 -15.10 39.90
CA LYS A 736 -87.33 -14.20 40.81
C LYS A 736 -88.75 -14.61 41.18
N ARG A 737 -89.54 -15.16 40.23
CA ARG A 737 -90.99 -15.43 40.46
C ARG A 737 -91.28 -16.79 41.06
N VAL A 738 -90.57 -17.82 40.64
CA VAL A 738 -90.97 -19.21 40.93
C VAL A 738 -90.00 -19.90 41.91
N TRP A 739 -88.74 -19.56 41.92
CA TRP A 739 -87.73 -20.37 42.58
C TRP A 739 -86.71 -19.54 43.38
N MET A 740 -87.22 -18.46 44.01
CA MET A 740 -86.34 -17.53 44.70
C MET A 740 -85.52 -18.12 45.86
N ASN A 741 -85.84 -19.34 46.32
CA ASN A 741 -85.15 -20.01 47.42
C ASN A 741 -84.79 -21.46 47.17
N SER A 742 -84.76 -21.92 45.92
CA SER A 742 -84.42 -23.32 45.64
C SER A 742 -82.94 -23.42 45.36
N GLU A 743 -82.17 -23.97 46.25
CA GLU A 743 -80.79 -24.40 46.14
C GLU A 743 -80.60 -25.52 45.08
N TRP A 744 -81.64 -25.92 44.39
CA TRP A 744 -81.73 -27.10 43.52
C TRP A 744 -81.42 -26.78 42.04
N ILE A 745 -81.41 -25.52 41.67
CA ILE A 745 -81.21 -25.11 40.31
C ILE A 745 -79.93 -24.23 40.28
N THR A 746 -78.92 -24.76 39.63
CA THR A 746 -77.64 -24.08 39.41
C THR A 746 -77.54 -23.60 37.98
N PHE A 747 -77.40 -22.31 37.76
CA PHE A 747 -77.22 -21.74 36.44
C PHE A 747 -75.74 -21.70 36.12
N ILE A 748 -75.43 -22.01 34.86
CA ILE A 748 -74.12 -21.81 34.32
C ILE A 748 -73.80 -20.32 34.25
N HIS A 749 -72.52 -19.94 34.49
CA HIS A 749 -72.10 -18.53 34.51
C HIS A 749 -72.40 -17.83 33.17
N SER A 750 -72.83 -16.56 33.24
CA SER A 750 -73.23 -15.80 32.04
C SER A 750 -72.05 -15.58 31.06
N ASP A 751 -70.82 -15.55 31.54
CA ASP A 751 -69.64 -15.31 30.70
C ASP A 751 -69.42 -16.35 29.60
N TYR A 752 -69.94 -17.58 29.74
CA TYR A 752 -69.88 -18.56 28.67
C TYR A 752 -70.61 -18.10 27.40
N PHE A 753 -71.51 -17.13 27.52
CA PHE A 753 -72.32 -16.62 26.41
C PHE A 753 -71.96 -15.20 25.97
N ASN A 754 -70.93 -14.60 26.56
CA ASN A 754 -70.52 -13.22 26.27
C ASN A 754 -69.65 -13.08 25.03
N LYS A 755 -69.11 -14.20 24.51
CA LYS A 755 -68.28 -14.21 23.30
C LYS A 755 -69.06 -14.94 22.18
N ASP A 756 -69.30 -14.27 21.04
CA ASP A 756 -69.87 -14.79 19.81
C ASP A 756 -70.90 -15.88 19.99
N THR A 757 -72.08 -15.47 20.36
CA THR A 757 -73.06 -16.22 21.06
C THR A 757 -73.67 -17.42 20.32
N GLU A 758 -73.75 -17.39 19.02
CA GLU A 758 -74.52 -18.42 18.27
C GLU A 758 -73.85 -19.79 18.27
N ASP A 759 -72.56 -19.83 18.03
CA ASP A 759 -71.80 -21.09 17.97
C ASP A 759 -71.68 -21.72 19.37
N VAL A 760 -71.42 -20.92 20.38
CA VAL A 760 -71.35 -21.40 21.79
C VAL A 760 -72.70 -21.87 22.30
N TYR A 761 -73.77 -21.20 21.94
CA TYR A 761 -75.14 -21.62 22.30
C TYR A 761 -75.48 -22.98 21.67
N LYS A 762 -75.26 -23.16 20.35
CA LYS A 762 -75.47 -24.42 19.66
C LYS A 762 -74.57 -25.54 20.21
N PHE A 763 -73.34 -25.23 20.51
CA PHE A 763 -72.41 -26.19 21.08
C PHE A 763 -72.85 -26.72 22.44
N LEU A 764 -73.28 -25.85 23.36
CA LEU A 764 -73.72 -26.21 24.70
C LEU A 764 -75.12 -26.90 24.65
N GLU A 765 -75.98 -26.51 23.73
CA GLU A 765 -77.28 -27.13 23.53
C GLU A 765 -77.18 -28.58 23.10
N ASN A 766 -76.31 -28.86 22.15
CA ASN A 766 -76.02 -30.21 21.66
C ASN A 766 -75.39 -31.12 22.71
N ARG A 767 -74.93 -30.59 23.86
CA ARG A 767 -74.33 -31.33 24.98
C ARG A 767 -75.30 -31.40 26.18
N ASN A 768 -76.57 -31.26 25.90
CA ASN A 768 -77.64 -31.41 26.87
C ASN A 768 -77.60 -30.49 28.10
N ILE A 769 -77.06 -29.28 27.95
CA ILE A 769 -77.23 -28.25 28.97
C ILE A 769 -78.63 -27.64 28.75
N PRO A 770 -79.59 -27.97 29.61
CA PRO A 770 -80.96 -27.60 29.35
C PRO A 770 -81.24 -26.11 29.57
N VAL A 771 -82.14 -25.56 28.79
CA VAL A 771 -82.73 -24.23 29.02
C VAL A 771 -83.97 -24.39 29.83
N ILE A 772 -84.05 -23.63 30.90
CA ILE A 772 -85.32 -23.57 31.64
C ILE A 772 -86.33 -22.82 30.76
N THR A 773 -87.32 -23.49 30.34
CA THR A 773 -88.50 -22.92 29.63
C THR A 773 -89.69 -22.97 30.52
N PRO A 774 -90.44 -21.87 30.67
CA PRO A 774 -91.71 -21.96 31.36
C PRO A 774 -92.63 -22.89 30.58
N ARG A 775 -93.05 -23.95 31.24
CA ARG A 775 -94.29 -24.64 30.71
C ARG A 775 -95.44 -23.78 31.18
N ILE A 776 -96.17 -23.19 30.23
CA ILE A 776 -97.45 -22.54 30.44
C ILE A 776 -98.52 -23.60 30.74
#